data_0b42da1da8bd921d6de591c4cb061b4b
#
_entry.id   0b42da1da8bd921d6de591c4cb061b4b
#
_cell.length_a   1.000
_cell.length_b   1.000
_cell.length_c   1.000
_cell.angle_alpha   90.00
_cell.angle_beta   90.00
_cell.angle_gamma   90.00
#
_symmetry.space_group_name_H-M   'P 1'
#
loop_
_entity.id
_entity.type
_entity.pdbx_description
1 polymer ?
#
loop_
_entity_poly.entity_id
_entity_poly.type
_entity_poly.pdbx_seq_one_letter_code
_entity_poly.pdbx_strand_id
1 'polypeptide(L)'
;GGPWITKKLSMQKVVASDTVVSGNCRFSGRLPLPTSQSEFWDFAVIAFPVTGTVETSISRKPELSSNMEGLSLESLFVENGKLVEMPRLLPGESVYIKMDFRSPFSARSFTYSANPRGKARTCAMNIPGHSSDQFYGAMYEVLPDMGELEASDDGLHYKKVCKLKPVYQGVSTKCRQHTVTFPEVKSRFFRIHLHDWADSKNRYSKLLIGGLLLSSQEKVNNWEDKAGFNSDFIENEERPSLPSTDAINPADVIDLTKLVDGNGVLNWNVPQGEWMIMRFAHESQGGYTKHGRTGLKGLECDKMSAEAAIVQWKNYFKVIYDSLSVRGCPPSGMIMDSHEAGAQNWTPGFGQEFMKRKGYDIHPYLPALMGYVVGSAEISDRFLYDMRRTIADLISDRYYGTLDSLCLDAGIDFTAQAIGNALNIVGDNIQAKGRVQKPQGEFWAYQTHGSYDIKEASSAAHLYGKKVASAEAFTDAKFSHSLADLKSLADYALAFGSNEFVVCASAYQPWTDKIPGNTGGGRHYCLNRNNAYWNYSRPFWDYQARCAGLLRKGIPVIDLCVYLGDNPPVKLLSHRLPEIPEGYNFDVCTTDALINRTKALNGDIVLPDGMKYRMLVLQKDCNMTLAALRHIVTLVEQGVALYGERPAYPVSLAERVHDDEYDKMVASLWGSGKKDRGIRSLGKGHVYWGITLEEALQKEGIHPDIALKSGNEPENKVYFTHRHLPNIDIYFINNHSENVFSDFVHLRTGRKYAEYWDPVSGECYSIPAVLEGNSLSLRLSLAAKESGFIIVSDRKKDSLPVKRFITDKEKRFIVSGDWNVYFDPRWGGPGEVVFTQLTDWSKAKEPGIVYYSGTVVYKKNIHIERKEKGKQVLLRLDHVGSLARIYLNGHEISTLWCSPWEADLTHWVVEGDNSLEIHVVNSLMNRMIGDASLPLKDRFTYAYPEIATS
;
A
#
# COMPACT_ATOMS: atom_id res chain seq x y z
N GLY A 1 5.96 13.89 14.63
CA GLY A 1 5.39 14.56 15.79
C GLY A 1 6.19 14.36 17.08
N GLY A 2 5.75 14.98 18.16
CA GLY A 2 6.43 14.89 19.45
C GLY A 2 5.99 15.96 20.43
N PRO A 3 6.54 15.97 21.67
CA PRO A 3 6.14 16.92 22.71
C PRO A 3 6.47 18.40 22.40
N TRP A 4 7.30 18.65 21.40
CA TRP A 4 7.65 19.98 20.89
C TRP A 4 6.67 20.54 19.86
N ILE A 5 5.69 19.74 19.40
CA ILE A 5 4.66 20.18 18.47
C ILE A 5 3.51 20.78 19.25
N THR A 6 3.29 22.08 19.05
CA THR A 6 2.15 22.80 19.62
C THR A 6 0.87 22.49 18.84
N LYS A 7 -0.30 22.83 19.39
CA LYS A 7 -1.56 22.67 18.65
C LYS A 7 -1.55 23.40 17.29
N LYS A 8 -0.93 24.59 17.22
CA LYS A 8 -0.82 25.39 15.99
C LYS A 8 0.05 24.71 14.93
N LEU A 9 1.08 23.96 15.32
CA LEU A 9 2.00 23.24 14.44
C LEU A 9 1.60 21.76 14.22
N SER A 10 0.48 21.34 14.82
CA SER A 10 -0.05 19.99 14.64
C SER A 10 -0.93 19.89 13.39
N MET A 11 -1.27 18.67 12.98
CA MET A 11 -2.25 18.42 11.93
C MET A 11 -3.55 19.18 12.22
N GLN A 12 -4.06 19.90 11.21
CA GLN A 12 -5.23 20.75 11.33
C GLN A 12 -6.44 20.19 10.56
N LYS A 13 -7.63 20.51 11.04
CA LYS A 13 -8.89 20.28 10.31
C LYS A 13 -9.75 21.54 10.31
N VAL A 14 -10.54 21.71 9.24
CA VAL A 14 -11.55 22.77 9.16
C VAL A 14 -12.68 22.48 10.15
N VAL A 15 -13.18 23.54 10.79
CA VAL A 15 -14.43 23.56 11.57
C VAL A 15 -15.24 24.78 11.16
N ALA A 16 -16.56 24.69 11.25
CA ALA A 16 -17.43 25.81 10.92
C ALA A 16 -18.63 25.89 11.85
N SER A 17 -19.16 27.09 12.03
CA SER A 17 -20.47 27.34 12.61
C SER A 17 -21.27 28.21 11.66
N ASP A 18 -22.58 28.15 11.75
CA ASP A 18 -23.48 28.91 10.90
C ASP A 18 -24.59 29.58 11.72
N THR A 19 -25.17 30.63 11.15
CA THR A 19 -26.34 31.30 11.68
C THR A 19 -27.12 31.99 10.55
N VAL A 20 -28.42 31.93 10.64
CA VAL A 20 -29.31 32.61 9.68
C VAL A 20 -29.75 33.96 10.24
N VAL A 21 -29.66 35.00 9.42
CA VAL A 21 -30.08 36.35 9.77
C VAL A 21 -31.07 36.89 8.75
N SER A 22 -32.09 37.62 9.22
CA SER A 22 -33.05 38.29 8.35
C SER A 22 -32.50 39.65 7.86
N GLY A 23 -32.69 39.95 6.58
CA GLY A 23 -32.17 41.16 5.94
C GLY A 23 -32.89 42.46 6.27
N ASN A 24 -32.44 43.55 5.67
CA ASN A 24 -32.83 44.93 5.90
C ASN A 24 -32.58 45.41 7.34
N CYS A 25 -31.61 44.89 8.02
CA CYS A 25 -31.22 45.30 9.36
C CYS A 25 -29.70 45.36 9.50
N ARG A 26 -29.26 46.07 10.55
CA ARG A 26 -27.86 45.98 10.95
C ARG A 26 -27.71 44.81 11.94
N PHE A 27 -26.98 43.82 11.54
CA PHE A 27 -26.54 42.76 12.46
C PHE A 27 -25.34 43.23 13.27
N SER A 28 -25.45 43.16 14.61
CA SER A 28 -24.37 43.45 15.52
C SER A 28 -24.42 42.38 16.60
N GLY A 29 -23.63 41.34 16.47
CA GLY A 29 -23.71 40.21 17.41
C GLY A 29 -22.50 39.31 17.34
N ARG A 30 -22.31 38.55 18.41
CA ARG A 30 -21.27 37.54 18.47
C ARG A 30 -21.69 36.31 17.68
N LEU A 31 -20.85 35.88 16.71
CA LEU A 31 -21.08 34.66 15.97
C LEU A 31 -20.89 33.41 16.83
N PRO A 32 -21.62 32.34 16.57
CA PRO A 32 -21.41 31.06 17.25
C PRO A 32 -19.96 30.60 17.14
N LEU A 33 -19.49 29.86 18.16
CA LEU A 33 -18.17 29.26 18.11
C LEU A 33 -18.15 28.08 17.14
N PRO A 34 -17.13 27.97 16.26
CA PRO A 34 -17.05 26.89 15.27
C PRO A 34 -16.70 25.54 15.88
N THR A 35 -16.26 25.52 17.15
CA THR A 35 -15.87 24.30 17.87
C THR A 35 -16.00 24.51 19.38
N SER A 36 -16.07 23.40 20.12
CA SER A 36 -15.99 23.38 21.57
C SER A 36 -14.55 23.38 22.12
N GLN A 37 -13.53 23.29 21.24
CA GLN A 37 -12.14 23.37 21.67
C GLN A 37 -11.77 24.81 22.07
N SER A 38 -10.91 24.92 23.05
CA SER A 38 -10.45 26.23 23.57
C SER A 38 -9.49 26.96 22.61
N GLU A 39 -8.83 26.23 21.72
CA GLU A 39 -7.88 26.79 20.77
C GLU A 39 -8.31 26.46 19.34
N PHE A 40 -8.63 27.48 18.58
CA PHE A 40 -8.93 27.44 17.15
C PHE A 40 -8.51 28.79 16.52
N TRP A 41 -8.40 28.81 15.20
CA TRP A 41 -7.98 29.98 14.46
C TRP A 41 -8.95 30.25 13.32
N ASP A 42 -9.65 31.38 13.41
CA ASP A 42 -10.51 31.85 12.33
C ASP A 42 -9.71 32.16 11.08
N PHE A 43 -10.27 31.80 9.92
CA PHE A 43 -9.65 32.15 8.64
C PHE A 43 -10.62 32.78 7.64
N ALA A 44 -11.94 32.58 7.78
CA ALA A 44 -12.93 33.22 6.96
C ALA A 44 -14.28 33.34 7.68
N VAL A 45 -14.98 34.44 7.42
CA VAL A 45 -16.42 34.60 7.69
C VAL A 45 -17.06 35.04 6.38
N ILE A 46 -18.04 34.27 5.91
CA ILE A 46 -18.73 34.53 4.65
C ILE A 46 -20.23 34.57 4.87
N ALA A 47 -20.93 35.24 4.00
CA ALA A 47 -22.40 35.21 3.96
C ALA A 47 -22.93 34.95 2.56
N PHE A 48 -24.05 34.25 2.45
CA PHE A 48 -24.75 33.99 1.19
C PHE A 48 -26.26 33.94 1.42
N PRO A 49 -27.09 34.25 0.38
CA PRO A 49 -28.53 34.20 0.49
C PRO A 49 -29.04 32.77 0.74
N VAL A 50 -30.02 32.63 1.62
CA VAL A 50 -30.70 31.34 1.84
C VAL A 50 -31.75 31.15 0.77
N THR A 51 -31.66 30.06 0.00
CA THR A 51 -32.62 29.69 -1.04
C THR A 51 -33.53 28.60 -0.51
N GLY A 52 -34.77 28.96 -0.15
CA GLY A 52 -35.80 28.00 0.27
C GLY A 52 -35.70 27.54 1.73
N THR A 53 -36.72 26.83 2.18
CA THR A 53 -36.78 26.25 3.54
C THR A 53 -36.28 24.82 3.49
N VAL A 54 -35.20 24.55 4.25
CA VAL A 54 -34.66 23.19 4.41
C VAL A 54 -35.47 22.42 5.45
N GLU A 55 -36.09 21.33 5.04
CA GLU A 55 -36.76 20.38 5.92
C GLU A 55 -35.82 19.18 6.17
N THR A 56 -35.81 18.67 7.39
CA THR A 56 -35.01 17.48 7.78
C THR A 56 -35.86 16.50 8.57
N SER A 57 -35.38 15.26 8.69
CA SER A 57 -35.98 14.27 9.60
C SER A 57 -36.01 14.75 11.06
N ILE A 58 -35.08 15.63 11.47
CA ILE A 58 -35.06 16.21 12.80
C ILE A 58 -36.15 17.29 12.96
N SER A 59 -36.32 18.19 11.97
CA SER A 59 -37.32 19.27 12.03
C SER A 59 -38.76 18.74 11.87
N ARG A 60 -38.95 17.73 11.01
CA ARG A 60 -40.25 17.13 10.69
C ARG A 60 -40.70 16.05 11.68
N LYS A 61 -39.78 15.52 12.50
CA LYS A 61 -40.05 14.52 13.56
C LYS A 61 -40.97 13.38 13.12
N PRO A 62 -40.54 12.51 12.19
CA PRO A 62 -41.36 11.38 11.75
C PRO A 62 -41.62 10.42 12.91
N GLU A 63 -42.67 9.65 12.82
CA GLU A 63 -42.90 8.52 13.72
C GLU A 63 -41.95 7.39 13.36
N LEU A 64 -41.20 6.92 14.37
CA LEU A 64 -40.13 5.93 14.19
C LEU A 64 -40.59 4.54 14.64
N SER A 65 -40.30 3.52 13.86
CA SER A 65 -40.56 2.13 14.22
C SER A 65 -39.46 1.20 13.66
N SER A 66 -39.31 0.02 14.26
CA SER A 66 -38.34 -1.00 13.83
C SER A 66 -38.94 -2.40 14.03
N ASN A 67 -38.49 -3.36 13.25
CA ASN A 67 -38.76 -4.78 13.48
C ASN A 67 -37.86 -5.39 14.59
N MET A 68 -36.97 -4.61 15.15
CA MET A 68 -36.07 -5.07 16.24
C MET A 68 -36.47 -4.41 17.55
N GLU A 69 -36.72 -5.23 18.56
CA GLU A 69 -36.99 -4.77 19.93
C GLU A 69 -35.71 -4.24 20.59
N GLY A 70 -35.86 -3.24 21.46
CA GLY A 70 -34.77 -2.68 22.29
C GLY A 70 -33.83 -1.69 21.60
N LEU A 71 -34.08 -1.32 20.31
CA LEU A 71 -33.34 -0.25 19.67
C LEU A 71 -33.79 1.13 20.18
N SER A 72 -32.83 1.95 20.58
CA SER A 72 -33.07 3.36 20.94
C SER A 72 -33.18 4.20 19.65
N LEU A 73 -34.35 4.18 19.03
CA LEU A 73 -34.56 4.80 17.71
C LEU A 73 -34.32 6.31 17.74
N GLU A 74 -34.78 7.00 18.78
CA GLU A 74 -34.60 8.45 18.89
C GLU A 74 -33.11 8.84 18.97
N SER A 75 -32.29 7.99 19.59
CA SER A 75 -30.83 8.21 19.67
C SER A 75 -30.12 8.15 18.33
N LEU A 76 -30.72 7.44 17.33
CA LEU A 76 -30.16 7.33 15.99
C LEU A 76 -30.28 8.65 15.21
N PHE A 77 -31.29 9.47 15.50
CA PHE A 77 -31.59 10.70 14.77
C PHE A 77 -31.09 11.97 15.50
N VAL A 78 -30.10 11.82 16.35
CA VAL A 78 -29.44 12.97 16.99
C VAL A 78 -28.18 13.30 16.18
N GLU A 79 -28.09 14.53 15.68
CA GLU A 79 -26.92 15.01 14.97
C GLU A 79 -25.68 14.94 15.89
N ASN A 80 -24.61 14.35 15.41
CA ASN A 80 -23.39 14.05 16.19
C ASN A 80 -23.64 13.24 17.48
N GLY A 81 -24.75 12.51 17.54
CA GLY A 81 -25.15 11.70 18.68
C GLY A 81 -24.29 10.46 18.89
N LYS A 82 -24.52 9.80 20.04
CA LYS A 82 -23.87 8.52 20.33
C LYS A 82 -24.37 7.44 19.39
N LEU A 83 -23.43 6.67 18.83
CA LEU A 83 -23.77 5.55 17.96
C LEU A 83 -24.45 4.42 18.72
N VAL A 84 -25.44 3.83 18.09
CA VAL A 84 -26.19 2.68 18.59
C VAL A 84 -25.65 1.40 17.94
N GLU A 85 -25.43 0.38 18.78
CA GLU A 85 -24.97 -0.92 18.31
C GLU A 85 -26.15 -1.68 17.65
N MET A 86 -25.96 -2.08 16.39
CA MET A 86 -26.93 -2.93 15.70
C MET A 86 -26.79 -4.39 16.11
N PRO A 87 -27.89 -5.13 16.22
CA PRO A 87 -27.86 -6.54 16.56
C PRO A 87 -27.14 -7.32 15.45
N ARG A 88 -26.49 -8.41 15.83
CA ARG A 88 -25.86 -9.30 14.86
C ARG A 88 -26.95 -9.99 14.03
N LEU A 89 -26.87 -9.86 12.72
CA LEU A 89 -27.78 -10.52 11.79
C LEU A 89 -27.25 -11.91 11.40
N LEU A 90 -28.16 -12.86 11.22
CA LEU A 90 -27.88 -14.12 10.52
C LEU A 90 -28.11 -13.93 9.01
N PRO A 91 -27.53 -14.78 8.16
CA PRO A 91 -27.79 -14.71 6.71
C PRO A 91 -29.30 -14.73 6.39
N GLY A 92 -29.74 -13.73 5.63
CA GLY A 92 -31.14 -13.54 5.27
C GLY A 92 -32.02 -12.75 6.26
N GLU A 93 -31.44 -12.35 7.42
CA GLU A 93 -32.13 -11.44 8.35
C GLU A 93 -31.87 -9.97 7.95
N SER A 94 -32.80 -9.11 8.35
CA SER A 94 -32.73 -7.67 8.07
C SER A 94 -33.22 -6.85 9.26
N VAL A 95 -32.62 -5.66 9.44
CA VAL A 95 -33.15 -4.63 10.32
C VAL A 95 -33.80 -3.55 9.48
N TYR A 96 -35.02 -3.18 9.85
CA TYR A 96 -35.74 -2.06 9.28
C TYR A 96 -35.87 -0.94 10.32
N ILE A 97 -35.48 0.28 9.94
CA ILE A 97 -35.76 1.51 10.69
C ILE A 97 -36.69 2.35 9.82
N LYS A 98 -37.98 2.43 10.18
CA LYS A 98 -39.00 3.11 9.41
C LYS A 98 -39.27 4.50 9.95
N MET A 99 -39.51 5.44 9.05
CA MET A 99 -39.89 6.83 9.27
C MET A 99 -41.22 7.12 8.59
N ASP A 100 -42.30 7.41 9.34
CA ASP A 100 -43.57 7.92 8.82
C ASP A 100 -43.66 9.42 9.05
N PHE A 101 -43.57 10.21 8.01
CA PHE A 101 -43.63 11.68 8.04
C PHE A 101 -45.06 12.20 8.12
N ARG A 102 -46.09 11.31 8.14
CA ARG A 102 -47.53 11.61 8.18
C ARG A 102 -48.04 12.36 6.94
N SER A 103 -47.18 13.02 6.20
CA SER A 103 -47.45 13.67 4.91
C SER A 103 -46.20 13.53 4.03
N PRO A 104 -46.31 13.67 2.71
CA PRO A 104 -45.16 13.54 1.83
C PRO A 104 -43.97 14.45 2.25
N PHE A 105 -42.79 13.89 2.30
CA PHE A 105 -41.53 14.56 2.55
C PHE A 105 -40.66 14.46 1.30
N SER A 106 -40.06 15.60 0.85
CA SER A 106 -39.15 15.61 -0.28
C SER A 106 -37.74 15.44 0.22
N ALA A 107 -37.10 14.29 -0.07
CA ALA A 107 -35.71 13.97 0.30
C ALA A 107 -34.79 14.09 -0.90
N ARG A 108 -33.57 14.65 -0.70
CA ARG A 108 -32.51 14.76 -1.71
C ARG A 108 -31.16 14.27 -1.19
N SER A 109 -30.97 14.22 0.13
CA SER A 109 -29.73 13.70 0.73
C SER A 109 -30.03 12.92 2.01
N PHE A 110 -29.15 11.96 2.28
CA PHE A 110 -29.15 11.17 3.50
C PHE A 110 -27.75 11.12 4.10
N THR A 111 -27.62 11.61 5.32
CA THR A 111 -26.38 11.59 6.08
C THR A 111 -26.46 10.58 7.20
N TYR A 112 -25.39 9.83 7.43
CA TYR A 112 -25.31 8.83 8.50
C TYR A 112 -23.86 8.64 8.95
N SER A 113 -23.70 8.13 10.17
CA SER A 113 -22.42 7.65 10.68
C SER A 113 -22.48 6.15 10.87
N ALA A 114 -21.52 5.43 10.36
CA ALA A 114 -21.44 3.98 10.49
C ALA A 114 -20.03 3.55 10.92
N ASN A 115 -19.96 2.68 11.91
CA ASN A 115 -18.70 2.19 12.46
C ASN A 115 -18.75 0.66 12.56
N PRO A 116 -18.43 -0.08 11.50
CA PRO A 116 -18.30 -1.52 11.58
C PRO A 116 -17.05 -1.88 12.41
N ARG A 117 -17.21 -2.80 13.36
CA ARG A 117 -16.12 -3.31 14.18
C ARG A 117 -15.95 -4.81 13.95
N GLY A 118 -14.71 -5.25 13.82
CA GLY A 118 -14.39 -6.66 13.64
C GLY A 118 -13.16 -6.83 12.73
N LYS A 119 -12.78 -8.07 12.50
CA LYS A 119 -11.75 -8.37 11.50
C LYS A 119 -12.41 -8.25 10.13
N ALA A 120 -12.04 -7.25 9.41
CA ALA A 120 -12.41 -7.14 8.03
C ALA A 120 -11.68 -8.19 7.18
N ARG A 121 -12.28 -8.55 6.06
CA ARG A 121 -11.66 -9.44 5.09
C ARG A 121 -10.76 -8.60 4.19
N THR A 122 -9.46 -8.84 4.26
CA THR A 122 -8.54 -8.29 3.27
C THR A 122 -8.90 -8.87 1.90
N CYS A 123 -9.21 -8.02 0.94
CA CYS A 123 -9.32 -8.43 -0.44
C CYS A 123 -7.93 -8.81 -0.94
N ALA A 124 -7.81 -10.01 -1.50
CA ALA A 124 -6.65 -10.38 -2.28
C ALA A 124 -6.55 -9.40 -3.46
N MET A 125 -5.45 -8.69 -3.56
CA MET A 125 -5.15 -7.90 -4.75
C MET A 125 -4.49 -8.81 -5.77
N ASN A 126 -5.24 -9.18 -6.79
CA ASN A 126 -4.67 -9.75 -7.98
C ASN A 126 -3.93 -8.63 -8.73
N ILE A 127 -2.61 -8.64 -8.72
CA ILE A 127 -1.88 -7.88 -9.72
C ILE A 127 -2.06 -8.64 -11.03
N PRO A 128 -2.69 -8.03 -12.05
CA PRO A 128 -2.89 -8.69 -13.32
C PRO A 128 -1.57 -9.21 -13.90
N GLY A 129 -1.60 -10.41 -14.52
CA GLY A 129 -0.40 -11.08 -15.02
C GLY A 129 0.41 -11.85 -13.97
N HIS A 130 -0.02 -11.84 -12.70
CA HIS A 130 0.58 -12.64 -11.64
C HIS A 130 -0.51 -13.48 -10.98
N SER A 131 -0.30 -14.79 -10.90
CA SER A 131 -1.31 -15.70 -10.37
C SER A 131 -1.77 -15.35 -8.96
N SER A 132 -3.08 -15.40 -8.80
CA SER A 132 -3.88 -14.73 -7.77
C SER A 132 -3.73 -15.17 -6.32
N ASP A 133 -3.00 -16.22 -6.00
CA ASP A 133 -3.24 -16.92 -4.73
C ASP A 133 -2.42 -16.42 -3.54
N GLN A 134 -1.51 -15.48 -3.71
CA GLN A 134 -0.57 -15.10 -2.65
C GLN A 134 -0.37 -13.58 -2.43
N PHE A 135 -1.03 -12.71 -3.20
CA PHE A 135 -0.88 -11.27 -3.03
C PHE A 135 -2.10 -10.65 -2.38
N TYR A 136 -2.01 -10.52 -1.08
CA TYR A 136 -2.84 -9.63 -0.30
C TYR A 136 -2.24 -8.22 -0.45
N GLY A 137 -2.69 -7.50 -1.43
CA GLY A 137 -2.44 -6.08 -1.49
C GLY A 137 -3.21 -5.39 -0.39
N ALA A 138 -2.80 -4.18 -0.12
CA ALA A 138 -3.30 -3.32 0.91
C ALA A 138 -4.72 -3.55 1.31
N MET A 139 -4.93 -3.28 2.52
CA MET A 139 -6.20 -3.25 3.23
C MET A 139 -7.22 -2.28 2.60
N TYR A 140 -7.53 -2.49 1.31
CA TYR A 140 -8.77 -2.05 0.71
C TYR A 140 -9.77 -3.15 0.91
N GLU A 141 -10.48 -3.00 1.98
CA GLU A 141 -11.71 -3.72 2.14
C GLU A 141 -12.75 -3.03 1.26
N VAL A 142 -13.09 -3.66 0.16
CA VAL A 142 -14.40 -3.39 -0.43
C VAL A 142 -15.38 -3.91 0.61
N LEU A 143 -15.83 -3.01 1.49
CA LEU A 143 -16.86 -3.33 2.43
C LEU A 143 -18.13 -3.60 1.63
N PRO A 144 -18.84 -4.71 1.87
CA PRO A 144 -20.13 -4.93 1.21
C PRO A 144 -21.08 -3.80 1.58
N ASP A 145 -22.02 -3.51 0.70
CA ASP A 145 -23.12 -2.62 1.02
C ASP A 145 -23.77 -3.12 2.32
N MET A 146 -24.01 -2.21 3.27
CA MET A 146 -24.65 -2.60 4.53
C MET A 146 -26.17 -2.53 4.49
N GLY A 147 -26.73 -2.08 3.38
CA GLY A 147 -28.16 -1.95 3.16
C GLY A 147 -28.53 -0.81 2.20
N GLU A 148 -29.77 -0.40 2.27
CA GLU A 148 -30.37 0.62 1.41
C GLU A 148 -31.23 1.60 2.19
N LEU A 149 -31.36 2.83 1.66
CA LEU A 149 -32.45 3.71 1.94
C LEU A 149 -33.58 3.42 0.92
N GLU A 150 -34.78 3.26 1.39
CA GLU A 150 -35.95 2.96 0.56
C GLU A 150 -37.08 3.94 0.89
N ALA A 151 -38.01 4.16 -0.08
CA ALA A 151 -39.19 5.03 0.05
C ALA A 151 -40.47 4.32 -0.36
N SER A 152 -41.60 4.75 0.21
CA SER A 152 -42.91 4.18 -0.07
C SER A 152 -44.01 5.22 0.18
N ASP A 153 -45.10 5.19 -0.62
CA ASP A 153 -46.25 6.05 -0.44
C ASP A 153 -47.33 5.38 0.41
N ASP A 154 -47.34 4.04 0.45
CA ASP A 154 -48.38 3.25 1.18
C ASP A 154 -47.84 2.57 2.45
N GLY A 155 -46.51 2.62 2.69
CA GLY A 155 -45.87 1.99 3.81
C GLY A 155 -45.73 0.46 3.71
N LEU A 156 -46.11 -0.11 2.57
CA LEU A 156 -46.09 -1.56 2.28
C LEU A 156 -45.13 -1.88 1.14
N HIS A 157 -45.19 -1.14 0.04
CA HIS A 157 -44.35 -1.35 -1.14
C HIS A 157 -43.22 -0.33 -1.19
N TYR A 158 -42.00 -0.78 -0.90
CA TYR A 158 -40.82 0.07 -0.84
C TYR A 158 -39.98 -0.05 -2.11
N LYS A 159 -39.48 1.10 -2.55
CA LYS A 159 -38.54 1.21 -3.69
C LYS A 159 -37.23 1.73 -3.18
N LYS A 160 -36.13 1.17 -3.68
CA LYS A 160 -34.79 1.60 -3.37
C LYS A 160 -34.52 3.03 -3.83
N VAL A 161 -33.97 3.83 -2.95
CA VAL A 161 -33.50 5.21 -3.19
C VAL A 161 -32.01 5.23 -3.42
N CYS A 162 -31.23 4.72 -2.46
CA CYS A 162 -29.77 4.65 -2.58
C CYS A 162 -29.21 3.49 -1.77
N LYS A 163 -27.99 3.08 -2.07
CA LYS A 163 -27.22 2.11 -1.30
C LYS A 163 -26.52 2.78 -0.13
N LEU A 164 -26.37 2.04 0.96
CA LEU A 164 -25.65 2.46 2.15
C LEU A 164 -24.35 1.65 2.24
N LYS A 165 -23.22 2.34 2.13
CA LYS A 165 -21.89 1.75 2.28
C LYS A 165 -21.40 1.97 3.72
N PRO A 166 -20.76 0.97 4.36
CA PRO A 166 -20.08 1.22 5.62
C PRO A 166 -18.92 2.18 5.38
N VAL A 167 -18.72 3.10 6.32
CA VAL A 167 -17.61 4.05 6.25
C VAL A 167 -16.32 3.31 6.63
N TYR A 168 -15.36 3.27 5.73
CA TYR A 168 -14.05 2.66 6.01
C TYR A 168 -13.37 3.37 7.18
N GLN A 169 -12.95 2.58 8.15
CA GLN A 169 -12.12 3.06 9.24
C GLN A 169 -10.67 2.66 8.95
N GLY A 170 -9.91 3.56 8.38
CA GLY A 170 -8.45 3.47 8.43
C GLY A 170 -7.96 3.42 9.90
N VAL A 171 -6.69 3.52 10.13
CA VAL A 171 -6.04 3.46 11.47
C VAL A 171 -6.65 4.42 12.51
N SER A 172 -7.46 5.39 12.09
CA SER A 172 -8.22 6.30 12.95
C SER A 172 -9.54 5.65 13.39
N THR A 173 -9.67 5.41 14.68
CA THR A 173 -10.85 4.80 15.34
C THR A 173 -12.06 5.74 15.47
N LYS A 174 -12.06 6.92 14.87
CA LYS A 174 -13.16 7.89 14.98
C LYS A 174 -14.27 7.52 13.99
N CYS A 175 -15.50 7.51 14.50
CA CYS A 175 -16.67 7.38 13.66
C CYS A 175 -16.73 8.49 12.62
N ARG A 176 -17.09 8.14 11.39
CA ARG A 176 -17.10 9.05 10.26
C ARG A 176 -18.52 9.22 9.76
N GLN A 177 -18.84 10.46 9.44
CA GLN A 177 -20.08 10.84 8.77
C GLN A 177 -19.94 10.61 7.27
N HIS A 178 -21.02 10.22 6.65
CA HIS A 178 -21.12 9.98 5.22
C HIS A 178 -22.44 10.49 4.68
N THR A 179 -22.41 11.26 3.61
CA THR A 179 -23.60 11.85 2.98
C THR A 179 -23.78 11.30 1.57
N VAL A 180 -24.93 10.68 1.31
CA VAL A 180 -25.34 10.21 -0.01
C VAL A 180 -26.40 11.15 -0.56
N THR A 181 -26.20 11.62 -1.80
CA THR A 181 -27.12 12.48 -2.52
C THR A 181 -27.80 11.71 -3.65
N PHE A 182 -29.07 11.94 -3.87
CA PHE A 182 -29.90 11.28 -4.88
C PHE A 182 -30.92 12.26 -5.47
N PRO A 183 -31.49 11.95 -6.66
CA PRO A 183 -32.60 12.74 -7.23
C PRO A 183 -33.76 12.87 -6.24
N GLU A 184 -34.47 13.98 -6.29
CA GLU A 184 -35.59 14.22 -5.37
C GLU A 184 -36.56 13.04 -5.30
N VAL A 185 -36.79 12.54 -4.10
CA VAL A 185 -37.78 11.50 -3.80
C VAL A 185 -38.80 12.09 -2.85
N LYS A 186 -40.05 12.18 -3.31
CA LYS A 186 -41.18 12.67 -2.51
C LYS A 186 -42.08 11.51 -2.11
N SER A 187 -42.05 11.16 -0.83
CA SER A 187 -42.85 10.05 -0.27
C SER A 187 -43.20 10.29 1.20
N ARG A 188 -44.26 9.63 1.68
CA ARG A 188 -44.64 9.69 3.10
C ARG A 188 -43.74 8.82 3.97
N PHE A 189 -43.37 7.64 3.52
CA PHE A 189 -42.62 6.66 4.28
C PHE A 189 -41.20 6.52 3.71
N PHE A 190 -40.25 6.53 4.59
CA PHE A 190 -38.86 6.13 4.29
C PHE A 190 -38.43 5.02 5.26
N ARG A 191 -37.54 4.15 4.82
CA ARG A 191 -36.92 3.18 5.73
C ARG A 191 -35.46 2.94 5.39
N ILE A 192 -34.70 2.71 6.43
CA ILE A 192 -33.35 2.19 6.32
C ILE A 192 -33.45 0.69 6.45
N HIS A 193 -33.02 -0.03 5.44
CA HIS A 193 -33.02 -1.48 5.36
C HIS A 193 -31.60 -1.96 5.45
N LEU A 194 -31.18 -2.48 6.62
CA LEU A 194 -29.86 -3.02 6.85
C LEU A 194 -29.87 -4.53 6.65
N HIS A 195 -28.98 -5.05 5.83
CA HIS A 195 -28.83 -6.46 5.52
C HIS A 195 -27.38 -6.76 5.07
N ASP A 196 -27.02 -8.05 4.98
CA ASP A 196 -25.76 -8.59 4.44
C ASP A 196 -24.44 -8.14 5.12
N TRP A 197 -24.45 -7.19 6.05
CA TRP A 197 -23.26 -6.73 6.75
C TRP A 197 -22.67 -7.78 7.70
N ALA A 198 -23.42 -8.80 8.08
CA ALA A 198 -23.04 -9.87 9.00
C ALA A 198 -22.94 -11.25 8.34
N ASP A 199 -22.90 -11.33 7.01
CA ASP A 199 -22.73 -12.60 6.30
C ASP A 199 -21.53 -13.38 6.86
N SER A 200 -21.61 -14.72 6.81
CA SER A 200 -20.56 -15.65 7.26
C SER A 200 -19.19 -15.40 6.62
N LYS A 201 -19.18 -14.74 5.47
CA LYS A 201 -17.99 -14.24 4.77
C LYS A 201 -17.55 -12.86 5.27
N ASN A 202 -18.40 -12.09 5.92
CA ASN A 202 -18.14 -10.75 6.43
C ASN A 202 -17.88 -10.82 7.92
N ARG A 203 -16.69 -10.49 8.31
CA ARG A 203 -16.17 -10.70 9.68
C ARG A 203 -16.38 -9.50 10.61
N TYR A 204 -17.40 -8.68 10.37
CA TYR A 204 -17.76 -7.65 11.35
C TYR A 204 -18.44 -8.28 12.54
N SER A 205 -17.86 -8.10 13.70
CA SER A 205 -18.50 -8.54 14.94
C SER A 205 -19.62 -7.58 15.39
N LYS A 206 -19.57 -6.32 14.94
CA LYS A 206 -20.45 -5.24 15.39
C LYS A 206 -20.60 -4.18 14.32
N LEU A 207 -21.80 -3.61 14.19
CA LEU A 207 -22.09 -2.39 13.44
C LEU A 207 -22.66 -1.35 14.40
N LEU A 208 -21.99 -0.20 14.48
CA LEU A 208 -22.47 0.96 15.23
C LEU A 208 -22.97 1.98 14.21
N ILE A 209 -24.20 2.45 14.36
CA ILE A 209 -24.82 3.42 13.42
C ILE A 209 -25.47 4.57 14.20
N GLY A 210 -25.53 5.76 13.60
CA GLY A 210 -26.21 6.91 14.20
C GLY A 210 -26.04 8.17 13.35
N GLY A 211 -26.50 9.30 13.87
CA GLY A 211 -26.45 10.57 13.15
C GLY A 211 -27.27 10.54 11.86
N LEU A 212 -28.42 9.80 11.86
CA LEU A 212 -29.27 9.61 10.69
C LEU A 212 -30.03 10.90 10.39
N LEU A 213 -29.75 11.51 9.24
CA LEU A 213 -30.36 12.76 8.82
C LEU A 213 -30.84 12.65 7.38
N LEU A 214 -32.15 12.57 7.16
CA LEU A 214 -32.76 12.72 5.86
C LEU A 214 -33.09 14.21 5.64
N SER A 215 -32.70 14.77 4.51
CA SER A 215 -32.82 16.21 4.23
C SER A 215 -33.43 16.48 2.86
N SER A 216 -34.22 17.55 2.79
CA SER A 216 -34.73 18.10 1.52
C SER A 216 -33.65 18.88 0.76
N GLN A 217 -32.53 19.23 1.42
CA GLN A 217 -31.44 19.95 0.81
C GLN A 217 -30.57 18.99 0.00
N GLU A 218 -30.22 19.38 -1.21
CA GLU A 218 -29.17 18.74 -1.97
C GLU A 218 -27.81 19.06 -1.36
N LYS A 219 -27.00 18.03 -1.13
CA LYS A 219 -25.62 18.17 -0.66
C LYS A 219 -24.69 17.69 -1.77
N VAL A 220 -23.43 18.09 -1.70
CA VAL A 220 -22.39 17.46 -2.52
C VAL A 220 -22.28 15.99 -2.10
N ASN A 221 -22.42 15.07 -3.04
CA ASN A 221 -22.33 13.65 -2.74
C ASN A 221 -20.96 13.29 -2.18
N ASN A 222 -20.89 12.53 -1.07
CA ASN A 222 -19.63 12.14 -0.38
C ASN A 222 -18.73 13.34 -0.06
N TRP A 223 -19.31 14.49 0.34
CA TRP A 223 -18.55 15.72 0.56
C TRP A 223 -17.48 15.57 1.65
N GLU A 224 -17.71 14.74 2.66
CA GLU A 224 -16.80 14.52 3.76
C GLU A 224 -15.44 13.96 3.28
N ASP A 225 -15.49 13.01 2.33
CA ASP A 225 -14.31 12.46 1.69
C ASP A 225 -13.70 13.46 0.70
N LYS A 226 -14.53 14.11 -0.11
CA LYS A 226 -14.11 15.09 -1.11
C LYS A 226 -13.49 16.34 -0.49
N ALA A 227 -13.92 16.74 0.70
CA ALA A 227 -13.35 17.86 1.46
C ALA A 227 -12.16 17.45 2.35
N GLY A 228 -11.74 16.18 2.33
CA GLY A 228 -10.58 15.69 3.05
C GLY A 228 -10.78 15.51 4.57
N PHE A 229 -12.01 15.46 5.07
CA PHE A 229 -12.30 15.08 6.46
C PHE A 229 -12.08 13.60 6.71
N ASN A 230 -12.46 12.80 5.74
CA ASN A 230 -12.09 11.40 5.61
C ASN A 230 -11.04 11.28 4.50
N SER A 231 -10.63 10.09 4.19
CA SER A 231 -9.65 9.85 3.14
C SER A 231 -9.96 8.58 2.36
N ASP A 232 -11.25 8.29 2.17
CA ASP A 232 -11.66 7.22 1.28
C ASP A 232 -11.41 7.61 -0.18
N PHE A 233 -11.23 6.60 -1.04
CA PHE A 233 -11.12 6.85 -2.46
C PHE A 233 -12.42 7.40 -3.01
N ILE A 234 -12.25 8.38 -3.86
CA ILE A 234 -13.35 8.94 -4.64
C ILE A 234 -13.41 8.11 -5.92
N GLU A 235 -14.39 7.20 -5.95
CA GLU A 235 -14.72 6.49 -7.18
C GLU A 235 -15.34 7.46 -8.19
N ASN A 236 -15.26 7.13 -9.48
CA ASN A 236 -16.02 7.84 -10.49
C ASN A 236 -17.52 7.56 -10.28
N GLU A 237 -18.21 8.52 -9.70
CA GLU A 237 -19.64 8.48 -9.54
C GLU A 237 -20.30 9.06 -10.80
N GLU A 238 -21.45 8.49 -11.20
CA GLU A 238 -22.32 9.16 -12.13
C GLU A 238 -22.78 10.47 -11.50
N ARG A 239 -22.36 11.58 -12.07
CA ARG A 239 -22.82 12.90 -11.61
C ARG A 239 -24.28 13.06 -11.95
N PRO A 240 -25.16 13.31 -10.96
CA PRO A 240 -26.55 13.64 -11.27
C PRO A 240 -26.55 14.89 -12.18
N SER A 241 -27.12 14.78 -13.35
CA SER A 241 -27.20 15.88 -14.32
C SER A 241 -28.31 16.90 -13.99
N LEU A 242 -28.85 16.85 -12.78
CA LEU A 242 -29.97 17.70 -12.38
C LEU A 242 -29.48 19.12 -12.06
N PRO A 243 -30.17 20.18 -12.57
CA PRO A 243 -29.90 21.53 -12.10
C PRO A 243 -30.29 21.63 -10.63
N SER A 244 -29.35 21.98 -9.77
CA SER A 244 -29.62 22.23 -8.36
C SER A 244 -30.41 23.54 -8.24
N THR A 245 -31.65 23.48 -7.76
CA THR A 245 -32.46 24.68 -7.48
C THR A 245 -31.98 25.40 -6.22
N ASP A 246 -31.13 24.75 -5.40
CA ASP A 246 -30.69 25.24 -4.10
C ASP A 246 -29.19 25.58 -4.11
N ALA A 247 -28.58 25.64 -5.29
CA ALA A 247 -27.14 25.95 -5.42
C ALA A 247 -26.84 27.41 -5.05
N ILE A 248 -25.83 27.59 -4.21
CA ILE A 248 -25.30 28.90 -3.87
C ILE A 248 -24.60 29.48 -5.11
N ASN A 249 -25.00 30.66 -5.57
CA ASN A 249 -24.24 31.33 -6.62
C ASN A 249 -22.93 31.89 -6.05
N PRO A 250 -21.76 31.50 -6.56
CA PRO A 250 -20.46 32.00 -6.06
C PRO A 250 -20.35 33.53 -6.08
N ALA A 251 -21.02 34.20 -7.01
CA ALA A 251 -21.02 35.67 -7.10
C ALA A 251 -21.79 36.37 -5.98
N ASP A 252 -22.71 35.66 -5.31
CA ASP A 252 -23.51 36.18 -4.19
C ASP A 252 -22.88 35.94 -2.84
N VAL A 253 -21.72 35.23 -2.78
CA VAL A 253 -20.96 35.00 -1.54
C VAL A 253 -20.19 36.25 -1.17
N ILE A 254 -20.46 36.78 0.01
CA ILE A 254 -19.81 37.99 0.54
C ILE A 254 -18.77 37.59 1.58
N ASP A 255 -17.54 38.03 1.42
CA ASP A 255 -16.48 37.90 2.44
C ASP A 255 -16.66 38.97 3.53
N LEU A 256 -16.99 38.54 4.73
CA LEU A 256 -17.17 39.35 5.94
C LEU A 256 -16.00 39.26 6.91
N THR A 257 -14.93 38.57 6.57
CA THR A 257 -13.80 38.24 7.47
C THR A 257 -13.21 39.49 8.14
N LYS A 258 -13.11 40.59 7.40
CA LYS A 258 -12.58 41.86 7.91
C LYS A 258 -13.54 42.64 8.79
N LEU A 259 -14.82 42.26 8.83
CA LEU A 259 -15.86 42.92 9.64
C LEU A 259 -16.08 42.26 11.00
N VAL A 260 -15.36 41.18 11.28
CA VAL A 260 -15.39 40.45 12.54
C VAL A 260 -14.22 40.92 13.42
N ASP A 261 -14.51 41.28 14.69
CA ASP A 261 -13.48 41.67 15.63
C ASP A 261 -12.79 40.47 16.30
N GLY A 262 -11.74 40.73 17.10
CA GLY A 262 -11.00 39.69 17.82
C GLY A 262 -11.81 38.90 18.86
N ASN A 263 -13.04 39.34 19.19
CA ASN A 263 -13.97 38.65 20.09
C ASN A 263 -15.04 37.83 19.30
N GLY A 264 -14.96 37.80 17.98
CA GLY A 264 -15.93 37.13 17.14
C GLY A 264 -17.25 37.90 16.98
N VAL A 265 -17.24 39.22 17.18
CA VAL A 265 -18.43 40.07 16.98
C VAL A 265 -18.40 40.60 15.54
N LEU A 266 -19.47 40.28 14.79
CA LEU A 266 -19.70 40.79 13.43
C LEU A 266 -20.59 42.02 13.47
N ASN A 267 -20.18 43.08 12.76
CA ASN A 267 -20.99 44.27 12.50
C ASN A 267 -21.20 44.39 10.99
N TRP A 268 -22.45 44.10 10.55
CA TRP A 268 -22.75 44.03 9.13
C TRP A 268 -24.14 44.57 8.82
N ASN A 269 -24.26 45.33 7.72
CA ASN A 269 -25.57 45.73 7.18
C ASN A 269 -26.06 44.63 6.24
N VAL A 270 -27.04 43.85 6.73
CA VAL A 270 -27.55 42.68 6.02
C VAL A 270 -28.41 43.13 4.82
N PRO A 271 -28.12 42.71 3.59
CA PRO A 271 -28.96 43.02 2.43
C PRO A 271 -30.36 42.38 2.56
N GLN A 272 -31.29 42.75 1.67
CA GLN A 272 -32.66 42.20 1.64
C GLN A 272 -32.64 40.66 1.50
N GLY A 273 -33.57 39.97 2.20
CA GLY A 273 -33.70 38.52 2.18
C GLY A 273 -33.16 37.86 3.45
N GLU A 274 -33.14 36.55 3.47
CA GLU A 274 -32.47 35.77 4.53
C GLU A 274 -31.07 35.40 4.10
N TRP A 275 -30.13 35.50 5.03
CA TRP A 275 -28.72 35.25 4.79
C TRP A 275 -28.16 34.24 5.77
N MET A 276 -27.43 33.24 5.24
CA MET A 276 -26.60 32.34 6.04
C MET A 276 -25.25 32.98 6.24
N ILE A 277 -24.81 33.13 7.47
CA ILE A 277 -23.46 33.53 7.84
C ILE A 277 -22.72 32.28 8.31
N MET A 278 -21.62 31.96 7.66
CA MET A 278 -20.74 30.86 8.04
C MET A 278 -19.41 31.38 8.55
N ARG A 279 -19.00 30.96 9.76
CA ARG A 279 -17.70 31.25 10.36
C ARG A 279 -16.83 30.03 10.24
N PHE A 280 -15.76 30.12 9.47
CA PHE A 280 -14.76 29.07 9.26
C PHE A 280 -13.54 29.28 10.13
N ALA A 281 -13.11 28.24 10.79
CA ALA A 281 -11.87 28.19 11.53
C ALA A 281 -11.16 26.86 11.30
N HIS A 282 -9.95 26.77 11.76
CA HIS A 282 -9.25 25.48 11.85
C HIS A 282 -8.80 25.22 13.28
N GLU A 283 -8.69 23.95 13.61
CA GLU A 283 -8.24 23.47 14.91
C GLU A 283 -7.30 22.28 14.79
N SER A 284 -6.55 22.02 15.86
CA SER A 284 -5.77 20.79 15.95
C SER A 284 -6.67 19.56 15.80
N GLN A 285 -6.32 18.63 14.91
CA GLN A 285 -7.00 17.35 14.82
C GLN A 285 -6.91 16.53 16.12
N GLY A 286 -5.91 16.83 16.99
CA GLY A 286 -5.68 16.17 18.26
C GLY A 286 -5.09 14.76 18.14
N GLY A 287 -4.60 14.39 16.96
CA GLY A 287 -3.88 13.13 16.73
C GLY A 287 -2.51 13.15 17.43
N TYR A 288 -2.18 12.05 18.09
CA TYR A 288 -0.87 11.87 18.72
C TYR A 288 0.00 10.94 17.89
N THR A 289 1.32 11.08 18.05
CA THR A 289 2.29 10.15 17.47
C THR A 289 1.92 8.72 17.82
N LYS A 290 1.77 7.88 16.80
CA LYS A 290 1.58 6.44 16.95
C LYS A 290 2.88 5.84 17.52
N HIS A 291 2.79 4.90 18.41
CA HIS A 291 3.94 4.26 19.07
C HIS A 291 4.85 5.18 19.91
N GLY A 292 4.54 6.46 20.07
CA GLY A 292 5.25 7.36 20.99
C GLY A 292 5.15 6.88 22.43
N ARG A 293 6.31 6.57 23.07
CA ARG A 293 6.37 6.15 24.48
C ARG A 293 6.35 7.35 25.42
N THR A 294 6.18 7.08 26.71
CA THR A 294 6.22 8.09 27.76
C THR A 294 7.42 9.03 27.60
N GLY A 295 7.15 10.34 27.59
CA GLY A 295 8.16 11.39 27.40
C GLY A 295 8.42 11.80 25.94
N LEU A 296 8.08 10.96 24.94
CA LEU A 296 8.18 11.29 23.52
C LEU A 296 6.81 11.37 22.81
N LYS A 297 5.73 11.02 23.51
CA LYS A 297 4.38 11.14 22.98
C LYS A 297 3.97 12.61 22.89
N GLY A 298 3.57 13.06 21.74
CA GLY A 298 3.10 14.43 21.49
C GLY A 298 2.17 14.48 20.29
N LEU A 299 1.71 15.68 19.95
CA LEU A 299 0.85 15.89 18.79
C LEU A 299 1.58 15.52 17.50
N GLU A 300 0.83 15.04 16.53
CA GLU A 300 1.35 14.75 15.21
C GLU A 300 1.57 16.07 14.43
N CYS A 301 2.72 16.14 13.78
CA CYS A 301 3.20 17.30 13.04
C CYS A 301 2.33 17.60 11.82
N ASP A 302 2.05 18.88 11.56
CA ASP A 302 1.37 19.34 10.35
C ASP A 302 2.19 18.98 9.10
N LYS A 303 1.62 18.10 8.26
CA LYS A 303 2.29 17.60 7.04
C LYS A 303 2.21 18.58 5.86
N MET A 304 1.47 19.68 5.98
CA MET A 304 1.40 20.73 4.97
C MET A 304 2.26 21.96 5.32
N SER A 305 2.98 21.91 6.46
CA SER A 305 3.77 23.04 6.99
C SER A 305 5.27 22.74 6.98
N ALA A 306 6.04 23.50 6.22
CA ALA A 306 7.51 23.46 6.28
C ALA A 306 8.04 23.88 7.66
N GLU A 307 7.39 24.86 8.34
CA GLU A 307 7.75 25.29 9.69
C GLU A 307 7.64 24.14 10.67
N ALA A 308 6.52 23.39 10.63
CA ALA A 308 6.31 22.25 11.50
C ALA A 308 7.35 21.13 11.25
N ALA A 309 7.68 20.87 9.99
CA ALA A 309 8.76 19.93 9.61
C ALA A 309 10.13 20.37 10.16
N ILE A 310 10.47 21.67 10.07
CA ILE A 310 11.70 22.22 10.62
C ILE A 310 11.74 22.12 12.14
N VAL A 311 10.61 22.38 12.84
CA VAL A 311 10.52 22.23 14.31
C VAL A 311 10.73 20.77 14.71
N GLN A 312 10.12 19.82 13.98
CA GLN A 312 10.34 18.39 14.16
C GLN A 312 11.82 18.01 13.98
N TRP A 313 12.46 18.48 12.91
CA TRP A 313 13.87 18.26 12.64
C TRP A 313 14.76 18.78 13.76
N LYS A 314 14.59 20.05 14.13
CA LYS A 314 15.43 20.73 15.14
C LYS A 314 15.35 20.13 16.55
N ASN A 315 14.15 19.67 16.94
CA ASN A 315 13.92 19.20 18.31
C ASN A 315 14.09 17.70 18.49
N TYR A 316 14.25 16.94 17.40
CA TYR A 316 14.44 15.50 17.45
C TYR A 316 15.72 15.06 16.76
N PHE A 317 15.70 14.97 15.43
CA PHE A 317 16.81 14.35 14.69
C PHE A 317 18.11 15.16 14.79
N LYS A 318 18.04 16.48 14.66
CA LYS A 318 19.21 17.35 14.74
C LYS A 318 19.93 17.25 16.08
N VAL A 319 19.21 17.09 17.19
CA VAL A 319 19.81 16.89 18.52
C VAL A 319 20.67 15.62 18.56
N ILE A 320 20.17 14.54 17.96
CA ILE A 320 20.90 13.26 17.84
C ILE A 320 22.09 13.42 16.91
N TYR A 321 21.87 14.03 15.73
CA TYR A 321 22.89 14.27 14.71
C TYR A 321 24.06 15.08 15.28
N ASP A 322 23.80 16.24 15.93
CA ASP A 322 24.83 17.11 16.52
C ASP A 322 25.60 16.36 17.62
N SER A 323 24.88 15.64 18.49
CA SER A 323 25.49 14.89 19.59
C SER A 323 26.44 13.79 19.13
N LEU A 324 26.11 13.11 18.04
CA LEU A 324 26.94 12.06 17.46
C LEU A 324 28.07 12.62 16.59
N SER A 325 27.83 13.75 15.92
CA SER A 325 28.83 14.43 15.09
C SER A 325 30.00 14.92 15.91
N VAL A 326 29.75 15.49 17.11
CA VAL A 326 30.82 15.91 18.06
C VAL A 326 31.68 14.72 18.49
N ARG A 327 31.14 13.50 18.49
CA ARG A 327 31.85 12.26 18.81
C ARG A 327 32.52 11.61 17.60
N GLY A 328 32.51 12.23 16.43
CA GLY A 328 33.07 11.72 15.20
C GLY A 328 32.33 10.56 14.55
N CYS A 329 31.07 10.33 14.92
CA CYS A 329 30.22 9.26 14.38
C CYS A 329 28.81 9.78 13.99
N PRO A 330 28.72 10.76 13.06
CA PRO A 330 27.42 11.26 12.62
C PRO A 330 26.60 10.13 11.96
N PRO A 331 25.25 10.17 12.07
CA PRO A 331 24.41 9.28 11.30
C PRO A 331 24.63 9.45 9.80
N SER A 332 24.60 8.39 9.04
CA SER A 332 24.69 8.42 7.57
C SER A 332 23.32 8.67 6.90
N GLY A 333 22.25 8.58 7.65
CA GLY A 333 20.90 8.78 7.12
C GLY A 333 19.84 8.95 8.20
N MET A 334 18.69 9.45 7.79
CA MET A 334 17.45 9.48 8.54
C MET A 334 16.43 8.58 7.87
N ILE A 335 15.70 7.80 8.66
CA ILE A 335 14.59 6.99 8.18
C ILE A 335 13.28 7.49 8.81
N MET A 336 12.21 7.45 8.05
CA MET A 336 10.86 7.80 8.49
C MET A 336 9.87 6.72 8.05
N ASP A 337 9.18 6.16 9.02
CA ASP A 337 8.08 5.24 8.78
C ASP A 337 6.85 5.96 8.22
N SER A 338 5.82 5.18 7.89
CA SER A 338 4.59 5.65 7.29
C SER A 338 3.84 6.70 8.12
N HIS A 339 3.17 7.63 7.39
CA HIS A 339 2.24 8.57 8.02
C HIS A 339 0.93 7.85 8.36
N GLU A 340 0.71 7.57 9.64
CA GLU A 340 -0.44 6.79 10.13
C GLU A 340 -1.38 7.58 11.08
N ALA A 341 -1.30 8.91 11.08
CA ALA A 341 -2.02 9.73 12.06
C ALA A 341 -3.40 10.22 11.59
N GLY A 342 -3.87 9.77 10.45
CA GLY A 342 -5.16 10.15 9.87
C GLY A 342 -5.08 11.34 8.91
N ALA A 343 -6.25 11.79 8.43
CA ALA A 343 -6.36 12.87 7.47
C ALA A 343 -6.22 14.25 8.13
N GLN A 344 -5.69 15.21 7.37
CA GLN A 344 -5.78 16.65 7.63
C GLN A 344 -6.25 17.35 6.38
N ASN A 345 -7.00 18.45 6.52
CA ASN A 345 -7.52 19.18 5.37
C ASN A 345 -7.29 20.70 5.43
N TRP A 346 -6.50 21.16 6.39
CA TRP A 346 -6.11 22.56 6.52
C TRP A 346 -4.72 22.73 7.14
N THR A 347 -4.12 23.91 6.88
CA THR A 347 -2.89 24.41 7.49
C THR A 347 -2.93 25.93 7.54
N PRO A 348 -2.25 26.61 8.47
CA PRO A 348 -2.12 28.07 8.43
C PRO A 348 -1.58 28.53 7.06
N GLY A 349 -2.24 29.54 6.46
CA GLY A 349 -1.85 30.05 5.12
C GLY A 349 -2.34 29.20 3.93
N PHE A 350 -3.21 28.22 4.15
CA PHE A 350 -3.71 27.35 3.06
C PHE A 350 -4.36 28.14 1.90
N GLY A 351 -5.18 29.18 2.20
CA GLY A 351 -5.82 30.00 1.18
C GLY A 351 -4.82 30.68 0.23
N GLN A 352 -3.68 31.16 0.75
CA GLN A 352 -2.61 31.76 -0.05
C GLN A 352 -1.91 30.71 -0.95
N GLU A 353 -1.63 29.53 -0.41
CA GLU A 353 -1.05 28.42 -1.20
C GLU A 353 -2.03 27.92 -2.27
N PHE A 354 -3.32 27.86 -1.94
CA PHE A 354 -4.37 27.52 -2.90
C PHE A 354 -4.44 28.53 -4.05
N MET A 355 -4.54 29.83 -3.73
CA MET A 355 -4.53 30.91 -4.74
C MET A 355 -3.30 30.83 -5.63
N LYS A 356 -2.12 30.62 -5.05
CA LYS A 356 -0.87 30.50 -5.80
C LYS A 356 -0.87 29.31 -6.77
N ARG A 357 -1.46 28.17 -6.39
CA ARG A 357 -1.45 26.93 -7.17
C ARG A 357 -2.62 26.82 -8.15
N LYS A 358 -3.77 27.40 -7.81
CA LYS A 358 -5.01 27.26 -8.58
C LYS A 358 -5.44 28.53 -9.29
N GLY A 359 -4.94 29.71 -8.87
CA GLY A 359 -5.16 30.96 -9.57
C GLY A 359 -6.52 31.63 -9.32
N TYR A 360 -7.31 31.14 -8.36
CA TYR A 360 -8.59 31.74 -8.01
C TYR A 360 -8.83 31.77 -6.49
N ASP A 361 -9.77 32.67 -6.07
CA ASP A 361 -10.12 32.86 -4.67
C ASP A 361 -10.92 31.67 -4.12
N ILE A 362 -10.52 31.15 -2.97
CA ILE A 362 -11.18 30.04 -2.29
C ILE A 362 -12.50 30.45 -1.62
N HIS A 363 -12.64 31.72 -1.18
CA HIS A 363 -13.74 32.17 -0.31
C HIS A 363 -15.14 31.91 -0.90
N PRO A 364 -15.43 32.15 -2.19
CA PRO A 364 -16.75 31.89 -2.77
C PRO A 364 -17.15 30.42 -2.72
N TYR A 365 -16.22 29.50 -2.59
CA TYR A 365 -16.45 28.06 -2.66
C TYR A 365 -16.34 27.36 -1.29
N LEU A 366 -15.99 28.07 -0.22
CA LEU A 366 -15.87 27.49 1.13
C LEU A 366 -17.13 26.73 1.61
N PRO A 367 -18.37 27.12 1.26
CA PRO A 367 -19.55 26.35 1.67
C PRO A 367 -19.51 24.90 1.20
N ALA A 368 -18.86 24.60 0.08
CA ALA A 368 -18.72 23.24 -0.42
C ALA A 368 -17.89 22.32 0.51
N LEU A 369 -17.01 22.87 1.35
CA LEU A 369 -16.31 22.13 2.40
C LEU A 369 -17.28 21.57 3.46
N MET A 370 -18.46 22.12 3.59
CA MET A 370 -19.52 21.69 4.50
C MET A 370 -20.69 21.03 3.75
N GLY A 371 -20.45 20.61 2.51
CA GLY A 371 -21.39 19.86 1.70
C GLY A 371 -22.45 20.71 0.98
N TYR A 372 -22.39 22.03 1.05
CA TYR A 372 -23.30 22.87 0.26
C TYR A 372 -22.94 22.83 -1.22
N VAL A 373 -23.93 22.81 -2.10
CA VAL A 373 -23.70 22.88 -3.54
C VAL A 373 -23.46 24.35 -3.93
N VAL A 374 -22.29 24.65 -4.49
CA VAL A 374 -21.90 25.97 -4.95
C VAL A 374 -21.84 25.98 -6.48
N GLY A 375 -22.60 26.85 -7.15
CA GLY A 375 -22.74 26.90 -8.58
C GLY A 375 -23.49 25.70 -9.17
N SER A 376 -22.93 24.52 -9.01
CA SER A 376 -23.53 23.23 -9.34
C SER A 376 -22.79 22.11 -8.60
N ALA A 377 -23.33 20.90 -8.60
CA ALA A 377 -22.63 19.72 -8.06
C ALA A 377 -21.28 19.52 -8.77
N GLU A 378 -21.22 19.73 -10.09
CA GLU A 378 -19.98 19.66 -10.86
C GLU A 378 -18.94 20.70 -10.45
N ILE A 379 -19.36 21.98 -10.30
CA ILE A 379 -18.47 23.06 -9.87
C ILE A 379 -17.92 22.76 -8.46
N SER A 380 -18.78 22.31 -7.56
CA SER A 380 -18.40 21.93 -6.19
C SER A 380 -17.42 20.77 -6.18
N ASP A 381 -17.65 19.75 -6.99
CA ASP A 381 -16.74 18.59 -7.12
C ASP A 381 -15.36 19.00 -7.64
N ARG A 382 -15.30 19.86 -8.66
CA ARG A 382 -14.06 20.38 -9.23
C ARG A 382 -13.30 21.27 -8.23
N PHE A 383 -14.00 22.09 -7.45
CA PHE A 383 -13.40 22.86 -6.36
C PHE A 383 -12.79 21.93 -5.30
N LEU A 384 -13.56 20.93 -4.84
CA LEU A 384 -13.09 19.97 -3.85
C LEU A 384 -11.95 19.10 -4.36
N TYR A 385 -11.90 18.82 -5.67
CA TYR A 385 -10.70 18.25 -6.31
C TYR A 385 -9.50 19.18 -6.18
N ASP A 386 -9.63 20.48 -6.51
CA ASP A 386 -8.53 21.43 -6.40
C ASP A 386 -8.01 21.58 -4.97
N MET A 387 -8.91 21.47 -3.97
CA MET A 387 -8.56 21.39 -2.56
C MET A 387 -7.68 20.17 -2.26
N ARG A 388 -8.13 18.96 -2.63
CA ARG A 388 -7.37 17.72 -2.39
C ARG A 388 -6.03 17.72 -3.11
N ARG A 389 -5.97 18.20 -4.34
CA ARG A 389 -4.71 18.29 -5.08
C ARG A 389 -3.73 19.24 -4.37
N THR A 390 -4.23 20.38 -3.87
CA THR A 390 -3.42 21.32 -3.09
C THR A 390 -2.88 20.69 -1.80
N ILE A 391 -3.71 19.94 -1.07
CA ILE A 391 -3.31 19.17 0.11
C ILE A 391 -2.19 18.18 -0.24
N ALA A 392 -2.38 17.38 -1.29
CA ALA A 392 -1.43 16.36 -1.72
C ALA A 392 -0.07 16.97 -2.12
N ASP A 393 -0.08 18.08 -2.85
CA ASP A 393 1.12 18.81 -3.24
C ASP A 393 1.85 19.39 -2.02
N LEU A 394 1.12 19.98 -1.06
CA LEU A 394 1.72 20.54 0.15
C LEU A 394 2.34 19.45 1.03
N ILE A 395 1.69 18.30 1.19
CA ILE A 395 2.26 17.16 1.92
C ILE A 395 3.57 16.73 1.27
N SER A 396 3.60 16.58 -0.04
CA SER A 396 4.79 16.16 -0.77
C SER A 396 5.92 17.20 -0.66
N ASP A 397 5.62 18.48 -0.92
CA ASP A 397 6.63 19.53 -1.04
C ASP A 397 7.05 20.10 0.33
N ARG A 398 6.07 20.38 1.23
CA ARG A 398 6.32 21.10 2.48
C ARG A 398 6.77 20.19 3.61
N TYR A 399 6.39 18.90 3.59
CA TYR A 399 6.84 17.96 4.60
C TYR A 399 8.04 17.14 4.12
N TYR A 400 7.82 16.26 3.14
CA TYR A 400 8.87 15.36 2.65
C TYR A 400 9.99 16.13 1.95
N GLY A 401 9.67 17.08 1.08
CA GLY A 401 10.66 17.91 0.41
C GLY A 401 11.48 18.77 1.36
N THR A 402 10.86 19.34 2.41
CA THR A 402 11.60 20.11 3.44
C THR A 402 12.57 19.22 4.22
N LEU A 403 12.11 18.04 4.66
CA LEU A 403 12.98 17.11 5.40
C LEU A 403 14.11 16.56 4.53
N ASP A 404 13.84 16.29 3.26
CA ASP A 404 14.87 15.88 2.29
C ASP A 404 15.95 16.96 2.11
N SER A 405 15.54 18.23 1.96
CA SER A 405 16.48 19.35 1.88
C SER A 405 17.35 19.47 3.13
N LEU A 406 16.76 19.32 4.31
CA LEU A 406 17.51 19.37 5.57
C LEU A 406 18.51 18.20 5.72
N CYS A 407 18.14 17.01 5.23
CA CYS A 407 19.06 15.87 5.18
C CYS A 407 20.19 16.10 4.18
N LEU A 408 19.89 16.61 2.98
CA LEU A 408 20.91 16.97 1.99
C LEU A 408 21.89 18.02 2.52
N ASP A 409 21.39 19.07 3.18
CA ASP A 409 22.22 20.10 3.80
C ASP A 409 23.12 19.53 4.92
N ALA A 410 22.67 18.49 5.60
CA ALA A 410 23.43 17.76 6.61
C ALA A 410 24.38 16.69 6.00
N GLY A 411 24.37 16.46 4.69
CA GLY A 411 25.18 15.45 4.00
C GLY A 411 24.76 14.00 4.31
N ILE A 412 23.48 13.76 4.58
CA ILE A 412 22.93 12.44 4.94
C ILE A 412 21.80 12.03 4.02
N ASP A 413 21.56 10.72 3.90
CA ASP A 413 20.43 10.17 3.15
C ASP A 413 19.09 10.32 3.91
N PHE A 414 18.00 10.56 3.18
CA PHE A 414 16.64 10.48 3.70
C PHE A 414 15.87 9.32 3.07
N THR A 415 15.45 8.38 3.90
CA THR A 415 14.62 7.23 3.51
C THR A 415 13.23 7.41 4.09
N ALA A 416 12.15 7.29 3.31
CA ALA A 416 10.80 7.39 3.84
C ALA A 416 9.78 6.52 3.10
N GLN A 417 8.89 5.90 3.88
CA GLN A 417 7.69 5.23 3.38
C GLN A 417 6.65 6.23 2.85
N ALA A 418 6.78 7.48 3.26
CA ALA A 418 5.83 8.55 2.97
C ALA A 418 4.43 8.21 3.48
N ILE A 419 3.43 8.20 2.60
CA ILE A 419 2.09 7.75 2.94
C ILE A 419 2.11 6.22 2.89
N GLY A 420 1.96 5.60 4.04
CA GLY A 420 2.03 4.14 4.14
C GLY A 420 0.89 3.44 3.42
N ASN A 421 1.15 2.19 3.22
CA ASN A 421 0.40 1.25 2.43
C ASN A 421 -1.12 1.24 2.68
N ALA A 422 -1.55 1.03 3.88
CA ALA A 422 -2.95 0.79 4.20
C ALA A 422 -3.70 2.07 4.62
N LEU A 423 -3.11 3.22 4.39
CA LEU A 423 -3.56 4.45 4.99
C LEU A 423 -4.24 5.32 3.95
N ASN A 424 -5.48 5.64 4.22
CA ASN A 424 -6.24 6.57 3.41
C ASN A 424 -5.92 7.99 3.85
N ILE A 425 -5.03 8.64 3.13
CA ILE A 425 -4.64 10.03 3.36
C ILE A 425 -4.81 10.77 2.05
N VAL A 426 -5.37 11.97 2.10
CA VAL A 426 -5.44 12.84 0.94
C VAL A 426 -4.03 13.24 0.54
N GLY A 427 -3.45 12.50 -0.37
CA GLY A 427 -2.07 12.67 -0.81
C GLY A 427 -1.81 12.01 -2.15
N ASP A 428 -0.60 12.20 -2.64
CA ASP A 428 -0.05 11.50 -3.80
C ASP A 428 1.15 10.70 -3.33
N ASN A 429 0.96 9.39 -3.18
CA ASN A 429 1.95 8.54 -2.53
C ASN A 429 3.26 8.47 -3.33
N ILE A 430 3.17 8.37 -4.66
CA ILE A 430 4.33 8.27 -5.54
C ILE A 430 5.07 9.61 -5.62
N GLN A 431 4.34 10.73 -5.68
CA GLN A 431 4.93 12.07 -5.66
C GLN A 431 5.68 12.31 -4.34
N ALA A 432 5.09 11.96 -3.21
CA ALA A 432 5.72 12.08 -1.90
C ALA A 432 6.98 11.21 -1.78
N LYS A 433 6.91 9.93 -2.22
CA LYS A 433 8.07 9.03 -2.31
C LYS A 433 9.14 9.57 -3.27
N GLY A 434 8.75 10.26 -4.33
CA GLY A 434 9.65 10.90 -5.29
C GLY A 434 10.45 12.09 -4.71
N ARG A 435 9.96 12.71 -3.63
CA ARG A 435 10.65 13.85 -2.97
C ARG A 435 11.81 13.41 -2.07
N VAL A 436 11.88 12.13 -1.69
CA VAL A 436 12.93 11.61 -0.81
C VAL A 436 14.04 10.93 -1.59
N GLN A 437 15.24 10.81 -1.02
CA GLN A 437 16.39 10.21 -1.70
C GLN A 437 16.25 8.72 -1.89
N LYS A 438 15.67 8.02 -0.88
CA LYS A 438 15.41 6.58 -0.92
C LYS A 438 13.93 6.31 -0.67
N PRO A 439 13.10 6.26 -1.73
CA PRO A 439 11.71 5.80 -1.62
C PRO A 439 11.64 4.45 -0.94
N GLN A 440 10.77 4.30 0.05
CA GLN A 440 10.59 3.06 0.80
C GLN A 440 9.16 2.55 0.67
N GLY A 441 9.02 1.24 0.46
CA GLY A 441 7.79 0.48 0.61
C GLY A 441 7.84 -0.40 1.85
N GLU A 442 6.85 -1.28 2.01
CA GLU A 442 6.76 -2.21 3.14
C GLU A 442 6.24 -3.57 2.67
N PHE A 443 6.77 -4.67 3.25
CA PHE A 443 6.18 -6.00 3.10
C PHE A 443 6.24 -6.81 4.39
N TRP A 444 5.20 -7.63 4.59
CA TRP A 444 4.97 -8.36 5.83
C TRP A 444 5.30 -9.84 5.68
N ALA A 445 5.73 -10.49 6.76
CA ALA A 445 6.22 -11.86 6.72
C ALA A 445 5.11 -12.93 6.68
N TYR A 446 3.91 -12.67 7.19
CA TYR A 446 2.85 -13.69 7.28
C TYR A 446 1.62 -13.42 6.43
N GLN A 447 1.51 -12.24 5.91
CA GLN A 447 0.50 -11.87 4.94
C GLN A 447 1.22 -11.11 3.86
N THR A 448 0.99 -11.46 2.63
CA THR A 448 1.58 -10.79 1.49
C THR A 448 0.99 -9.36 1.32
N HIS A 449 0.95 -8.64 2.42
CA HIS A 449 0.63 -7.22 2.42
C HIS A 449 1.78 -6.45 1.79
N GLY A 450 1.47 -5.47 0.99
CA GLY A 450 2.42 -4.45 0.61
C GLY A 450 3.10 -4.60 -0.74
N SER A 451 2.75 -5.58 -1.56
CA SER A 451 3.34 -5.69 -2.89
C SER A 451 3.17 -4.41 -3.73
N TYR A 452 2.03 -3.73 -3.62
CA TYR A 452 1.81 -2.47 -4.31
C TYR A 452 2.67 -1.35 -3.71
N ASP A 453 2.89 -1.31 -2.40
CA ASP A 453 3.74 -0.29 -1.77
C ASP A 453 5.22 -0.44 -2.19
N ILE A 454 5.70 -1.69 -2.35
CA ILE A 454 6.98 -1.99 -2.96
C ILE A 454 7.01 -1.47 -4.40
N LYS A 455 5.93 -1.71 -5.17
CA LYS A 455 5.83 -1.27 -6.56
C LYS A 455 5.77 0.24 -6.68
N GLU A 456 5.06 0.93 -5.78
CA GLU A 456 5.07 2.40 -5.71
C GLU A 456 6.45 2.95 -5.39
N ALA A 457 7.18 2.34 -4.42
CA ALA A 457 8.52 2.77 -4.05
C ALA A 457 9.52 2.56 -5.20
N SER A 458 9.48 1.41 -5.88
CA SER A 458 10.34 1.14 -7.04
C SER A 458 10.00 2.05 -8.21
N SER A 459 8.71 2.28 -8.49
CA SER A 459 8.26 3.21 -9.54
C SER A 459 8.70 4.65 -9.24
N ALA A 460 8.55 5.11 -7.99
CA ALA A 460 9.04 6.43 -7.58
C ALA A 460 10.57 6.54 -7.76
N ALA A 461 11.33 5.49 -7.37
CA ALA A 461 12.77 5.47 -7.60
C ALA A 461 13.11 5.60 -9.10
N HIS A 462 12.44 4.85 -9.96
CA HIS A 462 12.67 4.86 -11.40
C HIS A 462 12.28 6.20 -12.03
N LEU A 463 11.09 6.71 -11.72
CA LEU A 463 10.55 7.97 -12.27
C LEU A 463 11.38 9.19 -11.87
N TYR A 464 11.92 9.21 -10.65
CA TYR A 464 12.69 10.34 -10.13
C TYR A 464 14.20 10.13 -10.15
N GLY A 465 14.69 9.09 -10.87
CA GLY A 465 16.12 8.83 -11.10
C GLY A 465 16.89 8.40 -9.87
N LYS A 466 16.22 7.75 -8.91
CA LYS A 466 16.85 7.25 -7.68
C LYS A 466 17.42 5.85 -7.90
N LYS A 467 18.60 5.55 -7.31
CA LYS A 467 19.24 4.25 -7.44
C LYS A 467 18.70 3.19 -6.50
N VAL A 468 18.14 3.64 -5.37
CA VAL A 468 17.69 2.77 -4.29
C VAL A 468 16.18 2.85 -4.18
N ALA A 469 15.53 1.69 -4.26
CA ALA A 469 14.17 1.45 -3.86
C ALA A 469 14.22 0.58 -2.59
N SER A 470 13.99 1.22 -1.45
CA SER A 470 14.05 0.57 -0.13
C SER A 470 12.73 -0.13 0.20
N ALA A 471 12.75 -1.07 1.13
CA ALA A 471 11.56 -1.63 1.74
C ALA A 471 11.77 -1.87 3.23
N GLU A 472 10.80 -1.49 4.07
CA GLU A 472 10.64 -2.10 5.37
C GLU A 472 10.31 -3.58 5.14
N ALA A 473 11.14 -4.46 5.69
CA ALA A 473 11.16 -5.85 5.28
C ALA A 473 10.83 -6.78 6.44
N PHE A 474 10.09 -7.84 6.13
CA PHE A 474 9.76 -8.92 7.07
C PHE A 474 8.96 -8.46 8.28
N THR A 475 8.18 -7.40 8.14
CA THR A 475 7.34 -6.87 9.22
C THR A 475 6.50 -8.00 9.82
N ASP A 476 6.51 -8.10 11.14
CA ASP A 476 5.84 -9.18 11.89
C ASP A 476 6.41 -10.61 11.67
N ALA A 477 7.67 -10.74 11.26
CA ALA A 477 8.33 -12.05 11.17
C ALA A 477 8.37 -12.73 12.55
N LYS A 478 7.86 -13.97 12.61
CA LYS A 478 7.69 -14.74 13.84
C LYS A 478 8.78 -15.80 13.99
N PHE A 479 8.95 -16.32 15.21
CA PHE A 479 9.86 -17.44 15.48
C PHE A 479 9.55 -18.70 14.66
N SER A 480 8.33 -18.83 14.11
CA SER A 480 7.97 -19.94 13.22
C SER A 480 8.54 -19.81 11.80
N HIS A 481 8.95 -18.59 11.35
CA HIS A 481 9.50 -18.40 10.02
C HIS A 481 10.96 -18.88 9.96
N SER A 482 11.25 -19.70 8.96
CA SER A 482 12.62 -20.08 8.59
C SER A 482 13.29 -18.99 7.73
N LEU A 483 14.59 -19.07 7.55
CA LEU A 483 15.31 -18.19 6.62
C LEU A 483 14.88 -18.42 5.17
N ALA A 484 14.46 -19.65 4.82
CA ALA A 484 13.91 -19.96 3.49
C ALA A 484 12.56 -19.27 3.25
N ASP A 485 11.69 -19.18 4.25
CA ASP A 485 10.41 -18.44 4.15
C ASP A 485 10.68 -16.97 3.92
N LEU A 486 11.60 -16.37 4.69
CA LEU A 486 11.99 -14.97 4.53
C LEU A 486 12.66 -14.70 3.17
N LYS A 487 13.47 -15.66 2.65
CA LYS A 487 14.03 -15.56 1.30
C LYS A 487 12.94 -15.49 0.24
N SER A 488 11.94 -16.37 0.33
CA SER A 488 10.84 -16.38 -0.65
C SER A 488 10.10 -15.03 -0.73
N LEU A 489 9.89 -14.37 0.42
CA LEU A 489 9.31 -13.03 0.48
C LEU A 489 10.25 -11.96 -0.09
N ALA A 490 11.54 -12.05 0.26
CA ALA A 490 12.57 -11.13 -0.26
C ALA A 490 12.70 -11.23 -1.78
N ASP A 491 12.72 -12.44 -2.34
CA ASP A 491 12.83 -12.68 -3.78
C ASP A 491 11.71 -12.03 -4.56
N TYR A 492 10.52 -12.08 -4.00
CA TYR A 492 9.37 -11.39 -4.58
C TYR A 492 9.56 -9.88 -4.55
N ALA A 493 9.95 -9.30 -3.41
CA ALA A 493 10.20 -7.87 -3.29
C ALA A 493 11.32 -7.40 -4.24
N LEU A 494 12.38 -8.21 -4.42
CA LEU A 494 13.46 -7.96 -5.38
C LEU A 494 12.93 -7.98 -6.82
N ALA A 495 12.10 -8.96 -7.19
CA ALA A 495 11.50 -9.04 -8.53
C ALA A 495 10.56 -7.85 -8.82
N PHE A 496 9.94 -7.25 -7.80
CA PHE A 496 9.11 -6.04 -7.92
C PHE A 496 9.91 -4.73 -7.84
N GLY A 497 11.24 -4.81 -7.77
CA GLY A 497 12.14 -3.68 -7.94
C GLY A 497 12.77 -3.13 -6.67
N SER A 498 12.47 -3.68 -5.47
CA SER A 498 13.22 -3.34 -4.25
C SER A 498 14.67 -3.80 -4.38
N ASN A 499 15.59 -3.01 -3.83
CA ASN A 499 17.02 -3.33 -3.83
C ASN A 499 17.74 -2.89 -2.54
N GLU A 500 16.98 -2.61 -1.50
CA GLU A 500 17.44 -2.36 -0.13
C GLU A 500 16.37 -2.80 0.86
N PHE A 501 16.77 -3.53 1.90
CA PHE A 501 15.86 -3.97 2.96
C PHE A 501 16.25 -3.36 4.30
N VAL A 502 15.27 -2.75 4.96
CA VAL A 502 15.32 -2.28 6.34
C VAL A 502 14.49 -3.25 7.16
N VAL A 503 15.16 -4.10 7.94
CA VAL A 503 14.49 -5.20 8.64
C VAL A 503 13.62 -4.67 9.78
N CYS A 504 12.34 -5.02 9.78
CA CYS A 504 11.39 -4.71 10.83
C CYS A 504 11.05 -5.99 11.63
N ALA A 505 11.54 -6.16 12.84
CA ALA A 505 12.46 -5.32 13.56
C ALA A 505 13.27 -6.23 14.51
N SER A 506 14.30 -5.66 15.14
CA SER A 506 15.00 -6.35 16.21
C SER A 506 14.58 -5.74 17.55
N ALA A 507 14.02 -6.58 18.44
CA ALA A 507 13.68 -6.13 19.77
C ALA A 507 14.95 -5.95 20.62
N TYR A 508 14.98 -4.86 21.41
CA TYR A 508 16.04 -4.65 22.39
C TYR A 508 16.11 -5.81 23.39
N GLN A 509 17.28 -6.46 23.51
CA GLN A 509 17.51 -7.62 24.37
C GLN A 509 18.36 -7.20 25.59
N PRO A 510 17.72 -6.85 26.73
CA PRO A 510 18.46 -6.40 27.92
C PRO A 510 19.16 -7.56 28.68
N TRP A 511 18.73 -8.80 28.44
CA TRP A 511 19.24 -9.98 29.14
C TRP A 511 20.20 -10.78 28.25
N THR A 512 21.18 -11.41 28.86
CA THR A 512 22.13 -12.32 28.21
C THR A 512 21.80 -13.79 28.46
N ASP A 513 21.00 -14.06 29.47
CA ASP A 513 20.64 -15.38 30.00
C ASP A 513 19.19 -15.79 29.74
N LYS A 514 18.39 -14.92 29.09
CA LYS A 514 16.97 -15.17 28.82
C LYS A 514 16.70 -15.33 27.34
N ILE A 515 16.08 -16.44 26.96
CA ILE A 515 15.79 -16.79 25.56
C ILE A 515 14.31 -17.18 25.46
N PRO A 516 13.53 -16.63 24.53
CA PRO A 516 13.88 -15.60 23.54
C PRO A 516 14.09 -14.19 24.13
N GLY A 517 13.77 -13.96 25.41
CA GLY A 517 13.89 -12.66 26.05
C GLY A 517 12.79 -11.69 25.65
N ASN A 518 13.14 -10.46 25.24
CA ASN A 518 12.16 -9.48 24.80
C ASN A 518 11.64 -9.81 23.39
N THR A 519 10.33 -10.03 23.27
CA THR A 519 9.65 -10.43 22.02
C THR A 519 8.97 -9.27 21.28
N GLY A 520 9.16 -8.04 21.76
CA GLY A 520 8.59 -6.85 21.10
C GLY A 520 7.08 -6.69 21.25
N GLY A 521 6.51 -7.10 22.40
CA GLY A 521 5.10 -6.85 22.70
C GLY A 521 4.12 -7.76 21.97
N GLY A 522 4.48 -9.03 21.74
CA GLY A 522 3.64 -10.02 21.05
C GLY A 522 3.82 -10.02 19.51
N ARG A 523 4.66 -9.15 18.97
CA ARG A 523 5.02 -9.16 17.54
C ARG A 523 6.03 -10.25 17.18
N HIS A 524 6.59 -10.94 18.17
CA HIS A 524 7.43 -12.13 18.01
C HIS A 524 8.69 -11.91 17.15
N TYR A 525 9.33 -10.76 17.25
CA TYR A 525 10.51 -10.45 16.43
C TYR A 525 11.61 -11.51 16.55
N CYS A 526 11.83 -12.24 15.46
CA CYS A 526 12.71 -13.41 15.45
C CYS A 526 14.14 -13.14 14.96
N LEU A 527 14.38 -12.01 14.30
CA LEU A 527 15.69 -11.68 13.72
C LEU A 527 16.61 -11.03 14.76
N ASN A 528 17.08 -11.83 15.72
CA ASN A 528 18.00 -11.41 16.77
C ASN A 528 18.85 -12.58 17.29
N ARG A 529 19.88 -12.25 18.12
CA ARG A 529 20.85 -13.21 18.67
C ARG A 529 20.26 -14.36 19.49
N ASN A 530 19.04 -14.23 19.97
CA ASN A 530 18.39 -15.22 20.83
C ASN A 530 17.63 -16.27 20.03
N ASN A 531 17.50 -16.12 18.70
CA ASN A 531 16.92 -17.18 17.87
C ASN A 531 17.96 -18.29 17.61
N ALA A 532 17.53 -19.54 17.65
CA ALA A 532 18.40 -20.71 17.50
C ALA A 532 19.22 -20.68 16.19
N TYR A 533 18.68 -20.20 15.11
CA TYR A 533 19.37 -20.12 13.82
C TYR A 533 20.24 -18.88 13.64
N TRP A 534 20.28 -17.93 14.58
CA TRP A 534 21.00 -16.65 14.39
C TRP A 534 22.49 -16.85 14.05
N ASN A 535 23.18 -17.72 14.77
CA ASN A 535 24.59 -18.00 14.53
C ASN A 535 24.88 -18.69 13.19
N TYR A 536 23.84 -19.13 12.48
CA TYR A 536 23.91 -19.77 11.17
C TYR A 536 23.36 -18.87 10.05
N SER A 537 22.93 -17.64 10.37
CA SER A 537 22.20 -16.75 9.42
C SER A 537 23.10 -16.01 8.43
N ARG A 538 24.42 -16.06 8.57
CA ARG A 538 25.37 -15.33 7.70
C ARG A 538 25.12 -15.58 6.21
N PRO A 539 24.88 -16.82 5.71
CA PRO A 539 24.62 -17.05 4.30
C PRO A 539 23.35 -16.36 3.77
N PHE A 540 22.33 -16.20 4.60
CA PHE A 540 21.11 -15.43 4.25
C PHE A 540 21.42 -13.95 4.03
N TRP A 541 22.23 -13.33 4.90
CA TRP A 541 22.62 -11.93 4.77
C TRP A 541 23.55 -11.69 3.57
N ASP A 542 24.48 -12.64 3.31
CA ASP A 542 25.33 -12.59 2.12
C ASP A 542 24.51 -12.70 0.83
N TYR A 543 23.48 -13.56 0.82
CA TYR A 543 22.52 -13.65 -0.27
C TYR A 543 21.82 -12.29 -0.53
N GLN A 544 21.26 -11.66 0.51
CA GLN A 544 20.60 -10.37 0.40
C GLN A 544 21.55 -9.29 -0.12
N ALA A 545 22.78 -9.26 0.37
CA ALA A 545 23.80 -8.30 -0.06
C ALA A 545 24.18 -8.47 -1.55
N ARG A 546 24.33 -9.72 -2.03
CA ARG A 546 24.63 -10.01 -3.45
C ARG A 546 23.48 -9.57 -4.34
N CYS A 547 22.23 -9.91 -3.99
CA CYS A 547 21.05 -9.51 -4.74
C CYS A 547 20.91 -7.98 -4.80
N ALA A 548 20.97 -7.30 -3.65
CA ALA A 548 20.89 -5.84 -3.58
C ALA A 548 22.02 -5.18 -4.38
N GLY A 549 23.25 -5.69 -4.26
CA GLY A 549 24.41 -5.18 -4.97
C GLY A 549 24.28 -5.23 -6.50
N LEU A 550 23.73 -6.31 -7.05
CA LEU A 550 23.49 -6.45 -8.49
C LEU A 550 22.30 -5.60 -8.94
N LEU A 551 21.20 -5.60 -8.21
CA LEU A 551 19.97 -4.89 -8.59
C LEU A 551 20.05 -3.36 -8.46
N ARG A 552 21.11 -2.83 -7.82
CA ARG A 552 21.47 -1.39 -7.83
C ARG A 552 22.29 -0.96 -9.05
N LYS A 553 22.71 -1.91 -9.90
CA LYS A 553 23.50 -1.60 -11.11
C LYS A 553 22.58 -1.28 -12.29
N GLY A 554 23.08 -0.43 -13.18
CA GLY A 554 22.42 -0.12 -14.44
C GLY A 554 21.02 0.53 -14.30
N ILE A 555 20.27 0.51 -15.39
CA ILE A 555 18.93 1.09 -15.53
C ILE A 555 17.91 -0.07 -15.60
N PRO A 556 16.75 0.03 -14.92
CA PRO A 556 15.68 -0.97 -15.06
C PRO A 556 15.13 -1.01 -16.49
N VAL A 557 14.79 -2.20 -16.97
CA VAL A 557 14.08 -2.38 -18.23
C VAL A 557 12.62 -2.66 -17.92
N ILE A 558 11.76 -1.70 -18.24
CA ILE A 558 10.31 -1.75 -17.98
C ILE A 558 9.59 -1.18 -19.21
N ASP A 559 8.62 -1.90 -19.73
CA ASP A 559 7.95 -1.52 -20.97
C ASP A 559 6.77 -0.57 -20.76
N LEU A 560 6.06 -0.71 -19.63
CA LEU A 560 4.77 -0.06 -19.41
C LEU A 560 4.87 1.04 -18.36
N CYS A 561 4.39 2.24 -18.70
CA CYS A 561 4.19 3.35 -17.77
C CYS A 561 2.68 3.48 -17.50
N VAL A 562 2.22 3.06 -16.33
CA VAL A 562 0.80 3.09 -15.96
C VAL A 562 0.48 4.39 -15.25
N TYR A 563 -0.27 5.27 -15.90
CA TYR A 563 -0.70 6.53 -15.31
C TYR A 563 -1.93 6.33 -14.43
N LEU A 564 -1.80 6.73 -13.14
CA LEU A 564 -2.83 6.52 -12.12
C LEU A 564 -3.91 7.63 -12.10
N GLY A 565 -3.85 8.57 -13.04
CA GLY A 565 -4.75 9.71 -13.05
C GLY A 565 -4.37 10.76 -12.00
N ASP A 566 -5.28 11.72 -11.81
CA ASP A 566 -5.01 12.91 -11.01
C ASP A 566 -6.19 13.20 -10.05
N ASN A 567 -6.53 12.27 -9.18
CA ASN A 567 -7.61 12.44 -8.20
C ASN A 567 -7.15 11.96 -6.81
N PRO A 568 -6.57 12.84 -5.97
CA PRO A 568 -6.12 12.46 -4.64
C PRO A 568 -7.27 11.95 -3.75
N PRO A 569 -7.00 10.86 -3.00
CA PRO A 569 -5.72 10.17 -2.81
C PRO A 569 -5.27 9.39 -4.04
N VAL A 570 -3.99 9.61 -4.49
CA VAL A 570 -3.39 8.90 -5.63
C VAL A 570 -2.48 7.80 -5.11
N LYS A 571 -2.81 6.57 -5.41
CA LYS A 571 -2.01 5.38 -5.13
C LYS A 571 -2.40 4.22 -6.03
N LEU A 572 -1.57 3.19 -6.05
CA LEU A 572 -1.80 1.99 -6.83
C LEU A 572 -2.96 1.16 -6.27
N LEU A 573 -3.98 0.95 -7.09
CA LEU A 573 -5.14 0.10 -6.81
C LEU A 573 -5.22 -1.01 -7.86
N SER A 574 -5.08 -2.25 -7.45
CA SER A 574 -5.02 -3.38 -8.39
C SER A 574 -6.27 -3.53 -9.25
N HIS A 575 -7.45 -3.30 -8.68
CA HIS A 575 -8.71 -3.43 -9.40
C HIS A 575 -8.89 -2.37 -10.51
N ARG A 576 -8.09 -1.29 -10.47
CA ARG A 576 -8.04 -0.26 -11.52
C ARG A 576 -6.94 -0.48 -12.55
N LEU A 577 -5.99 -1.40 -12.29
CA LEU A 577 -5.01 -1.77 -13.29
C LEU A 577 -5.67 -2.54 -14.43
N PRO A 578 -5.28 -2.31 -15.69
CA PRO A 578 -5.54 -3.28 -16.74
C PRO A 578 -4.78 -4.59 -16.43
N GLU A 579 -5.20 -5.68 -17.04
CA GLU A 579 -4.45 -6.92 -16.97
C GLU A 579 -3.10 -6.75 -17.67
N ILE A 580 -2.02 -6.89 -16.89
CA ILE A 580 -0.65 -6.81 -17.42
C ILE A 580 -0.28 -8.19 -17.98
N PRO A 581 0.04 -8.32 -19.29
CA PRO A 581 0.38 -9.60 -19.86
C PRO A 581 1.69 -10.17 -19.29
N GLU A 582 1.85 -11.47 -19.38
CA GLU A 582 3.05 -12.16 -18.92
C GLU A 582 4.31 -11.70 -19.67
N GLY A 583 5.43 -11.68 -18.93
CA GLY A 583 6.72 -11.29 -19.50
C GLY A 583 6.94 -9.78 -19.65
N TYR A 584 5.97 -8.97 -19.25
CA TYR A 584 6.10 -7.51 -19.20
C TYR A 584 6.18 -7.00 -17.77
N ASN A 585 6.98 -5.96 -17.55
CA ASN A 585 7.04 -5.20 -16.33
C ASN A 585 6.40 -3.81 -16.51
N PHE A 586 5.94 -3.23 -15.40
CA PHE A 586 5.32 -1.91 -15.39
C PHE A 586 5.84 -1.08 -14.22
N ASP A 587 5.80 0.25 -14.38
CA ASP A 587 5.84 1.22 -13.29
C ASP A 587 4.55 2.02 -13.27
N VAL A 588 4.20 2.55 -12.10
CA VAL A 588 3.06 3.45 -11.93
C VAL A 588 3.52 4.89 -11.88
N CYS A 589 2.79 5.78 -12.56
CA CYS A 589 3.16 7.18 -12.78
C CYS A 589 2.08 8.12 -12.28
N THR A 590 2.48 9.27 -11.74
CA THR A 590 1.60 10.35 -11.31
C THR A 590 1.72 11.55 -12.24
N THR A 591 0.80 12.51 -12.11
CA THR A 591 0.78 13.74 -12.92
C THR A 591 2.08 14.52 -12.81
N ASP A 592 2.65 14.66 -11.60
CA ASP A 592 3.93 15.36 -11.40
C ASP A 592 5.07 14.74 -12.23
N ALA A 593 5.23 13.42 -12.16
CA ALA A 593 6.26 12.73 -12.93
C ALA A 593 5.95 12.73 -14.43
N LEU A 594 4.69 12.50 -14.82
CA LEU A 594 4.27 12.53 -16.22
C LEU A 594 4.63 13.86 -16.90
N ILE A 595 4.23 15.00 -16.32
CA ILE A 595 4.44 16.31 -16.92
C ILE A 595 5.91 16.76 -16.84
N ASN A 596 6.55 16.56 -15.69
CA ASN A 596 7.85 17.18 -15.41
C ASN A 596 9.05 16.31 -15.80
N ARG A 597 8.86 15.00 -15.99
CA ARG A 597 9.96 14.05 -16.17
C ARG A 597 9.94 13.30 -17.50
N THR A 598 8.79 13.21 -18.20
CA THR A 598 8.68 12.42 -19.42
C THR A 598 8.79 13.25 -20.69
N LYS A 599 9.40 12.66 -21.71
CA LYS A 599 9.46 13.17 -23.09
C LYS A 599 9.34 12.01 -24.07
N ALA A 600 8.86 12.27 -25.28
CA ALA A 600 8.88 11.28 -26.36
C ALA A 600 10.21 11.31 -27.10
N LEU A 601 10.77 10.14 -27.39
CA LEU A 601 11.94 9.96 -28.24
C LEU A 601 11.84 8.64 -29.01
N ASN A 602 11.77 8.69 -30.34
CA ASN A 602 11.68 7.50 -31.21
C ASN A 602 10.51 6.56 -30.87
N GLY A 603 9.37 7.10 -30.42
CA GLY A 603 8.20 6.31 -29.99
C GLY A 603 8.23 5.84 -28.53
N ASP A 604 9.35 5.94 -27.85
CA ASP A 604 9.47 5.64 -26.43
C ASP A 604 9.20 6.87 -25.55
N ILE A 605 8.70 6.66 -24.34
CA ILE A 605 8.73 7.64 -23.25
C ILE A 605 10.11 7.57 -22.61
N VAL A 606 10.82 8.70 -22.54
CA VAL A 606 12.17 8.77 -21.95
C VAL A 606 12.20 9.74 -20.79
N LEU A 607 12.99 9.40 -19.76
CA LEU A 607 13.24 10.24 -18.59
C LEU A 607 14.69 10.76 -18.61
N PRO A 608 14.98 11.87 -17.90
CA PRO A 608 16.32 12.48 -17.88
C PRO A 608 17.44 11.54 -17.44
N ASP A 609 17.11 10.56 -16.59
CA ASP A 609 18.06 9.63 -16.00
C ASP A 609 18.30 8.37 -16.86
N GLY A 610 17.76 8.35 -18.07
CA GLY A 610 17.93 7.28 -19.04
C GLY A 610 16.89 6.17 -18.99
N MET A 611 15.95 6.22 -18.04
CA MET A 611 14.80 5.30 -18.00
C MET A 611 13.91 5.47 -19.23
N LYS A 612 13.33 4.36 -19.72
CA LYS A 612 12.45 4.34 -20.90
C LYS A 612 11.25 3.45 -20.67
N TYR A 613 10.10 3.86 -21.26
CA TYR A 613 8.90 3.03 -21.39
C TYR A 613 8.44 3.02 -22.84
N ARG A 614 7.86 1.93 -23.26
CA ARG A 614 7.43 1.71 -24.67
C ARG A 614 5.96 2.04 -24.89
N MET A 615 5.14 2.04 -23.85
CA MET A 615 3.72 2.36 -23.95
C MET A 615 3.25 3.11 -22.69
N LEU A 616 2.45 4.14 -22.88
CA LEU A 616 1.67 4.79 -21.81
C LEU A 616 0.35 4.01 -21.66
N VAL A 617 0.05 3.61 -20.43
CA VAL A 617 -1.14 2.86 -20.09
C VAL A 617 -1.96 3.67 -19.09
N LEU A 618 -3.25 3.87 -19.33
CA LEU A 618 -4.15 4.49 -18.36
C LEU A 618 -4.77 3.39 -17.47
N GLN A 619 -4.82 3.66 -16.17
CA GLN A 619 -5.65 2.80 -15.30
C GLN A 619 -7.14 2.92 -15.68
N LYS A 620 -7.97 1.98 -15.23
CA LYS A 620 -9.43 2.09 -15.38
C LYS A 620 -9.95 3.34 -14.65
N ASP A 621 -10.98 3.97 -15.20
CA ASP A 621 -11.59 5.19 -14.65
C ASP A 621 -10.59 6.35 -14.43
N CYS A 622 -9.63 6.49 -15.32
CA CYS A 622 -8.59 7.49 -15.24
C CYS A 622 -9.11 8.86 -15.66
N ASN A 623 -9.35 9.74 -14.69
CA ASN A 623 -9.59 11.17 -14.97
C ASN A 623 -8.31 11.95 -14.77
N MET A 624 -8.19 13.06 -15.51
CA MET A 624 -6.97 13.84 -15.53
C MET A 624 -7.22 15.34 -15.75
N THR A 625 -6.25 16.15 -15.38
CA THR A 625 -6.23 17.58 -15.66
C THR A 625 -5.97 17.86 -17.14
N LEU A 626 -6.36 19.05 -17.60
CA LEU A 626 -6.03 19.53 -18.95
C LEU A 626 -4.51 19.54 -19.19
N ALA A 627 -3.75 19.92 -18.17
CA ALA A 627 -2.28 19.91 -18.26
C ALA A 627 -1.72 18.51 -18.54
N ALA A 628 -2.22 17.48 -17.84
CA ALA A 628 -1.84 16.08 -18.10
C ALA A 628 -2.28 15.62 -19.50
N LEU A 629 -3.50 15.98 -19.90
CA LEU A 629 -4.03 15.63 -21.22
C LEU A 629 -3.24 16.26 -22.36
N ARG A 630 -2.86 17.55 -22.25
CA ARG A 630 -1.99 18.25 -23.23
C ARG A 630 -0.65 17.52 -23.38
N HIS A 631 -0.07 17.11 -22.26
CA HIS A 631 1.20 16.37 -22.30
C HIS A 631 1.04 15.00 -22.95
N ILE A 632 -0.03 14.26 -22.65
CA ILE A 632 -0.35 12.97 -23.28
C ILE A 632 -0.55 13.13 -24.79
N VAL A 633 -1.33 14.14 -25.23
CA VAL A 633 -1.50 14.45 -26.67
C VAL A 633 -0.14 14.66 -27.33
N THR A 634 0.72 15.47 -26.72
CA THR A 634 2.07 15.74 -27.21
C THR A 634 2.92 14.46 -27.33
N LEU A 635 2.88 13.58 -26.33
CA LEU A 635 3.59 12.29 -26.36
C LEU A 635 3.10 11.41 -27.52
N VAL A 636 1.77 11.32 -27.71
CA VAL A 636 1.19 10.49 -28.77
C VAL A 636 1.50 11.06 -30.15
N GLU A 637 1.37 12.39 -30.34
CA GLU A 637 1.72 13.04 -31.62
C GLU A 637 3.18 12.77 -32.02
N GLN A 638 4.09 12.65 -31.04
CA GLN A 638 5.50 12.36 -31.25
C GLN A 638 5.82 10.87 -31.40
N GLY A 639 4.82 9.98 -31.27
CA GLY A 639 4.97 8.56 -31.60
C GLY A 639 4.77 7.60 -30.42
N VAL A 640 4.47 8.07 -29.22
CA VAL A 640 4.21 7.18 -28.08
C VAL A 640 2.85 6.49 -28.26
N ALA A 641 2.81 5.19 -28.04
CA ALA A 641 1.59 4.41 -28.00
C ALA A 641 0.85 4.65 -26.67
N LEU A 642 -0.47 4.86 -26.74
CA LEU A 642 -1.37 5.05 -25.60
C LEU A 642 -2.39 3.92 -25.53
N TYR A 643 -2.53 3.29 -24.38
CA TYR A 643 -3.58 2.32 -24.11
C TYR A 643 -4.46 2.80 -22.95
N GLY A 644 -5.77 2.75 -23.12
CA GLY A 644 -6.74 3.00 -22.05
C GLY A 644 -8.02 3.70 -22.53
N GLU A 645 -9.01 3.70 -21.64
CA GLU A 645 -10.32 4.25 -21.90
C GLU A 645 -10.32 5.78 -21.90
N ARG A 646 -11.28 6.36 -22.60
CA ARG A 646 -11.53 7.78 -22.63
C ARG A 646 -11.84 8.28 -21.22
N PRO A 647 -11.20 9.39 -20.74
CA PRO A 647 -11.57 10.02 -19.47
C PRO A 647 -13.02 10.52 -19.51
N ALA A 648 -13.71 10.39 -18.38
CA ALA A 648 -15.15 10.70 -18.30
C ALA A 648 -15.42 12.21 -18.32
N TYR A 649 -14.58 13.02 -17.65
CA TYR A 649 -14.76 14.47 -17.50
C TYR A 649 -13.47 15.16 -17.01
N PRO A 650 -13.33 16.49 -17.22
CA PRO A 650 -12.27 17.29 -16.62
C PRO A 650 -12.50 17.44 -15.10
N VAL A 651 -11.42 17.47 -14.31
CA VAL A 651 -11.49 17.38 -12.85
C VAL A 651 -11.31 18.71 -12.11
N SER A 652 -10.59 19.68 -12.68
CA SER A 652 -10.17 20.91 -11.99
C SER A 652 -11.11 22.09 -12.30
N LEU A 653 -11.50 22.85 -11.26
CA LEU A 653 -12.25 24.09 -11.42
C LEU A 653 -11.37 25.20 -12.02
N ALA A 654 -10.09 25.24 -11.67
CA ALA A 654 -9.11 26.17 -12.20
C ALA A 654 -9.00 26.11 -13.74
N GLU A 655 -9.26 24.94 -14.33
CA GLU A 655 -9.17 24.72 -15.78
C GLU A 655 -10.51 24.84 -16.53
N ARG A 656 -11.62 25.12 -15.83
CA ARG A 656 -12.99 25.09 -16.40
C ARG A 656 -13.17 26.00 -17.62
N VAL A 657 -12.50 27.12 -17.67
CA VAL A 657 -12.57 28.04 -18.82
C VAL A 657 -12.01 27.42 -20.12
N HIS A 658 -11.33 26.29 -20.02
CA HIS A 658 -10.72 25.54 -21.12
C HIS A 658 -11.44 24.21 -21.40
N ASP A 659 -12.65 23.98 -20.92
CA ASP A 659 -13.36 22.71 -21.13
C ASP A 659 -13.54 22.36 -22.61
N ASP A 660 -13.80 23.36 -23.48
CA ASP A 660 -13.84 23.15 -24.93
C ASP A 660 -12.52 22.65 -25.52
N GLU A 661 -11.40 23.07 -24.94
CA GLU A 661 -10.07 22.60 -25.35
C GLU A 661 -9.85 21.15 -24.86
N TYR A 662 -10.27 20.87 -23.63
CA TYR A 662 -10.22 19.52 -23.07
C TYR A 662 -10.99 18.53 -23.94
N ASP A 663 -12.24 18.86 -24.30
CA ASP A 663 -13.10 18.02 -25.14
C ASP A 663 -12.52 17.80 -26.55
N LYS A 664 -11.94 18.84 -27.17
CA LYS A 664 -11.24 18.72 -28.45
C LYS A 664 -10.04 17.78 -28.37
N MET A 665 -9.25 17.86 -27.30
CA MET A 665 -8.12 16.96 -27.08
C MET A 665 -8.54 15.51 -26.83
N VAL A 666 -9.57 15.29 -26.01
CA VAL A 666 -10.18 13.97 -25.83
C VAL A 666 -10.68 13.42 -27.17
N ALA A 667 -11.36 14.25 -27.97
CA ALA A 667 -11.82 13.85 -29.31
C ALA A 667 -10.68 13.57 -30.29
N SER A 668 -9.53 14.23 -30.17
CA SER A 668 -8.34 13.95 -30.99
C SER A 668 -7.77 12.56 -30.70
N LEU A 669 -7.75 12.15 -29.44
CA LEU A 669 -7.23 10.83 -29.02
C LEU A 669 -8.22 9.68 -29.24
N TRP A 670 -9.50 9.83 -28.84
CA TRP A 670 -10.50 8.74 -28.88
C TRP A 670 -11.58 8.90 -29.97
N GLY A 671 -11.59 10.01 -30.69
CA GLY A 671 -12.64 10.36 -31.66
C GLY A 671 -13.85 11.06 -31.03
N SER A 672 -14.70 11.59 -31.89
CA SER A 672 -15.99 12.17 -31.49
C SER A 672 -17.03 11.05 -31.31
N GLY A 673 -17.62 11.00 -30.11
CA GLY A 673 -18.62 9.99 -29.71
C GLY A 673 -18.05 8.87 -28.85
N LYS A 674 -18.95 8.20 -28.13
CA LYS A 674 -18.60 7.02 -27.33
C LYS A 674 -18.53 5.79 -28.25
N LYS A 675 -17.36 5.20 -28.41
CA LYS A 675 -17.16 3.90 -29.04
C LYS A 675 -16.54 2.99 -28.00
N ASP A 676 -17.10 1.82 -27.84
CA ASP A 676 -16.64 0.85 -26.85
C ASP A 676 -15.28 0.24 -27.20
N ARG A 677 -14.88 0.27 -28.47
CA ARG A 677 -13.61 -0.27 -28.97
C ARG A 677 -13.08 0.57 -30.12
N GLY A 678 -11.76 0.78 -30.16
CA GLY A 678 -11.14 1.47 -31.29
C GLY A 678 -9.62 1.46 -31.28
N ILE A 679 -9.11 1.87 -32.45
CA ILE A 679 -7.69 2.20 -32.66
C ILE A 679 -7.69 3.52 -33.44
N ARG A 680 -6.88 4.46 -33.01
CA ARG A 680 -6.77 5.76 -33.65
C ARG A 680 -5.33 6.21 -33.77
N SER A 681 -4.93 6.70 -34.92
CA SER A 681 -3.63 7.34 -35.10
C SER A 681 -3.73 8.85 -34.81
N LEU A 682 -2.76 9.39 -34.09
CA LEU A 682 -2.58 10.81 -33.85
C LEU A 682 -1.09 11.14 -34.02
N GLY A 683 -0.76 11.99 -35.00
CA GLY A 683 0.64 12.23 -35.35
C GLY A 683 1.35 10.94 -35.76
N LYS A 684 2.39 10.53 -35.02
CA LYS A 684 3.15 9.31 -35.25
C LYS A 684 2.75 8.15 -34.31
N GLY A 685 1.90 8.40 -33.32
CA GLY A 685 1.50 7.42 -32.33
C GLY A 685 0.09 6.87 -32.51
N HIS A 686 -0.25 5.90 -31.70
CA HIS A 686 -1.55 5.23 -31.74
C HIS A 686 -2.21 5.22 -30.35
N VAL A 687 -3.53 5.24 -30.38
CA VAL A 687 -4.38 5.12 -29.16
C VAL A 687 -5.23 3.88 -29.28
N TYR A 688 -5.23 3.05 -28.25
CA TYR A 688 -5.94 1.76 -28.17
C TYR A 688 -6.91 1.76 -26.99
N TRP A 689 -8.15 1.32 -27.21
CA TRP A 689 -9.15 1.14 -26.17
C TRP A 689 -10.14 0.03 -26.52
N GLY A 690 -10.76 -0.61 -25.51
CA GLY A 690 -11.73 -1.70 -25.67
C GLY A 690 -11.18 -2.98 -26.30
N ILE A 691 -9.85 -3.10 -26.38
CA ILE A 691 -9.12 -4.33 -26.71
C ILE A 691 -8.26 -4.74 -25.49
N THR A 692 -7.66 -5.94 -25.51
CA THR A 692 -6.73 -6.29 -24.44
C THR A 692 -5.41 -5.52 -24.58
N LEU A 693 -4.70 -5.31 -23.46
CA LEU A 693 -3.38 -4.69 -23.48
C LEU A 693 -2.40 -5.54 -24.31
N GLU A 694 -2.52 -6.86 -24.26
CA GLU A 694 -1.72 -7.78 -25.05
C GLU A 694 -1.90 -7.57 -26.58
N GLU A 695 -3.16 -7.43 -27.03
CA GLU A 695 -3.46 -7.11 -28.45
C GLU A 695 -2.85 -5.76 -28.86
N ALA A 696 -2.88 -4.75 -27.97
CA ALA A 696 -2.27 -3.45 -28.25
C ALA A 696 -0.74 -3.54 -28.37
N LEU A 697 -0.09 -4.27 -27.46
CA LEU A 697 1.36 -4.50 -27.48
C LEU A 697 1.81 -5.25 -28.74
N GLN A 698 1.07 -6.28 -29.13
CA GLN A 698 1.34 -7.04 -30.36
C GLN A 698 1.24 -6.13 -31.60
N LYS A 699 0.24 -5.23 -31.66
CA LYS A 699 0.10 -4.29 -32.80
C LYS A 699 1.23 -3.28 -32.89
N GLU A 700 1.80 -2.88 -31.75
CA GLU A 700 2.97 -1.99 -31.67
C GLU A 700 4.31 -2.75 -31.85
N GLY A 701 4.28 -4.08 -32.00
CA GLY A 701 5.50 -4.89 -32.09
C GLY A 701 6.33 -4.84 -30.81
N ILE A 702 5.70 -4.62 -29.66
CA ILE A 702 6.34 -4.65 -28.35
C ILE A 702 6.28 -6.09 -27.85
N HIS A 703 7.42 -6.76 -27.90
CA HIS A 703 7.53 -8.15 -27.42
C HIS A 703 7.84 -8.21 -25.93
N PRO A 704 7.44 -9.29 -25.24
CA PRO A 704 7.76 -9.48 -23.82
C PRO A 704 9.27 -9.47 -23.56
N ASP A 705 9.68 -9.02 -22.40
CA ASP A 705 11.09 -9.00 -21.98
C ASP A 705 11.60 -10.40 -21.63
N ILE A 706 10.71 -11.24 -21.09
CA ILE A 706 10.91 -12.68 -20.91
C ILE A 706 9.70 -13.43 -21.46
N ALA A 707 9.94 -14.47 -22.25
CA ALA A 707 8.89 -15.39 -22.66
C ALA A 707 9.26 -16.84 -22.27
N LEU A 708 8.30 -17.58 -21.74
CA LEU A 708 8.44 -18.99 -21.39
C LEU A 708 7.81 -19.83 -22.51
N LYS A 709 8.47 -20.92 -22.93
CA LYS A 709 7.97 -21.76 -24.01
C LYS A 709 6.65 -22.46 -23.65
N SER A 710 6.52 -22.93 -22.43
CA SER A 710 5.31 -23.62 -21.94
C SER A 710 4.19 -22.65 -21.51
N GLY A 711 4.45 -21.33 -21.53
CA GLY A 711 3.58 -20.36 -20.87
C GLY A 711 3.70 -20.46 -19.34
N ASN A 712 3.17 -19.48 -18.63
CA ASN A 712 3.02 -19.57 -17.17
C ASN A 712 1.76 -20.39 -16.88
N GLU A 713 1.91 -21.69 -16.80
CA GLU A 713 0.85 -22.49 -16.20
C GLU A 713 0.56 -21.96 -14.78
N PRO A 714 -0.68 -21.99 -14.29
CA PRO A 714 -1.04 -21.47 -12.97
C PRO A 714 -0.17 -22.00 -11.82
N GLU A 715 0.48 -23.14 -12.06
CA GLU A 715 1.39 -23.80 -11.12
C GLU A 715 2.83 -23.25 -11.20
N ASN A 716 3.24 -22.60 -12.29
CA ASN A 716 4.60 -22.11 -12.53
C ASN A 716 4.68 -20.59 -12.31
N LYS A 717 4.90 -20.18 -11.08
CA LYS A 717 4.99 -18.75 -10.70
C LYS A 717 6.43 -18.25 -10.83
N VAL A 718 6.80 -17.75 -12.00
CA VAL A 718 8.12 -17.19 -12.27
C VAL A 718 8.03 -15.68 -12.29
N TYR A 719 8.75 -15.02 -11.36
CA TYR A 719 8.88 -13.56 -11.30
C TYR A 719 10.28 -13.15 -11.74
N PHE A 720 10.39 -11.95 -12.29
CA PHE A 720 11.67 -11.45 -12.76
C PHE A 720 11.79 -9.93 -12.65
N THR A 721 13.04 -9.46 -12.68
CA THR A 721 13.36 -8.05 -12.98
C THR A 721 14.62 -7.99 -13.83
N HIS A 722 14.70 -6.97 -14.69
CA HIS A 722 15.78 -6.81 -15.66
C HIS A 722 16.47 -5.46 -15.45
N ARG A 723 17.83 -5.48 -15.44
CA ARG A 723 18.69 -4.29 -15.38
C ARG A 723 19.63 -4.24 -16.57
N HIS A 724 19.65 -3.12 -17.27
CA HIS A 724 20.47 -2.89 -18.44
C HIS A 724 21.71 -2.05 -18.09
N LEU A 725 22.89 -2.50 -18.54
CA LEU A 725 24.14 -1.75 -18.54
C LEU A 725 24.72 -1.75 -19.99
N PRO A 726 25.66 -0.84 -20.31
CA PRO A 726 26.20 -0.77 -21.68
C PRO A 726 26.75 -2.09 -22.23
N ASN A 727 27.32 -2.95 -21.38
CA ASN A 727 28.00 -4.19 -21.80
C ASN A 727 27.33 -5.47 -21.33
N ILE A 728 26.33 -5.40 -20.43
CA ILE A 728 25.65 -6.57 -19.85
C ILE A 728 24.19 -6.28 -19.57
N ASP A 729 23.37 -7.31 -19.66
CA ASP A 729 22.02 -7.32 -19.09
C ASP A 729 21.98 -8.26 -17.89
N ILE A 730 21.28 -7.87 -16.83
CA ILE A 730 21.14 -8.61 -15.58
C ILE A 730 19.66 -8.94 -15.40
N TYR A 731 19.33 -10.21 -15.48
CA TYR A 731 18.01 -10.72 -15.15
C TYR A 731 18.06 -11.43 -13.82
N PHE A 732 17.26 -10.99 -12.85
CA PHE A 732 16.95 -11.76 -11.65
C PHE A 732 15.69 -12.55 -11.92
N ILE A 733 15.74 -13.87 -11.72
CA ILE A 733 14.61 -14.77 -11.96
C ILE A 733 14.36 -15.57 -10.69
N ASN A 734 13.09 -15.67 -10.31
CA ASN A 734 12.63 -16.37 -9.13
C ASN A 734 11.54 -17.36 -9.49
N ASN A 735 11.78 -18.66 -9.22
CA ASN A 735 10.74 -19.67 -9.21
C ASN A 735 9.98 -19.60 -7.86
N HIS A 736 8.85 -18.93 -7.85
CA HIS A 736 8.06 -18.76 -6.63
C HIS A 736 7.08 -19.92 -6.33
N SER A 737 7.08 -20.97 -7.18
CA SER A 737 6.24 -22.16 -7.01
C SER A 737 6.85 -23.17 -6.03
N GLU A 738 6.03 -24.14 -5.60
CA GLU A 738 6.46 -25.31 -4.83
C GLU A 738 7.03 -26.44 -5.72
N ASN A 739 7.02 -26.26 -7.03
CA ASN A 739 7.47 -27.24 -7.99
C ASN A 739 8.78 -26.81 -8.65
N VAL A 740 9.50 -27.77 -9.23
CA VAL A 740 10.66 -27.49 -10.07
C VAL A 740 10.19 -26.83 -11.37
N PHE A 741 10.74 -25.67 -11.67
CA PHE A 741 10.60 -25.02 -12.97
C PHE A 741 11.69 -25.58 -13.90
N SER A 742 11.32 -26.03 -15.11
CA SER A 742 12.28 -26.46 -16.15
C SER A 742 11.71 -26.19 -17.52
N ASP A 743 12.20 -25.13 -18.18
CA ASP A 743 11.72 -24.73 -19.50
C ASP A 743 12.78 -24.02 -20.34
N PHE A 744 12.47 -23.74 -21.59
CA PHE A 744 13.18 -22.79 -22.42
C PHE A 744 12.67 -21.38 -22.12
N VAL A 745 13.62 -20.51 -21.78
CA VAL A 745 13.38 -19.10 -21.51
C VAL A 745 13.94 -18.28 -22.67
N HIS A 746 13.13 -17.38 -23.20
CA HIS A 746 13.51 -16.45 -24.25
C HIS A 746 13.65 -15.05 -23.65
N LEU A 747 14.88 -14.51 -23.68
CA LEU A 747 15.21 -13.19 -23.17
C LEU A 747 15.30 -12.18 -24.32
N ARG A 748 14.64 -11.04 -24.19
CA ARG A 748 14.69 -9.95 -25.18
C ARG A 748 16.02 -9.19 -25.07
N THR A 749 17.03 -9.70 -25.76
CA THR A 749 18.37 -9.08 -25.81
C THR A 749 19.04 -9.39 -27.13
N GLY A 750 19.92 -8.49 -27.60
CA GLY A 750 20.77 -8.75 -28.76
C GLY A 750 22.12 -9.39 -28.42
N ARG A 751 22.35 -9.76 -27.17
CA ARG A 751 23.63 -10.30 -26.66
C ARG A 751 23.67 -11.82 -26.79
N LYS A 752 24.91 -12.39 -26.85
CA LYS A 752 25.10 -13.79 -27.31
C LYS A 752 25.37 -14.79 -26.19
N TYR A 753 25.98 -14.36 -25.06
CA TYR A 753 26.50 -15.29 -24.06
C TYR A 753 25.77 -15.09 -22.74
N ALA A 754 25.35 -16.20 -22.13
CA ALA A 754 24.65 -16.22 -20.86
C ALA A 754 25.48 -16.90 -19.77
N GLU A 755 25.45 -16.32 -18.58
CA GLU A 755 26.01 -16.86 -17.36
C GLU A 755 24.89 -16.99 -16.30
N TYR A 756 24.92 -18.03 -15.49
CA TYR A 756 24.14 -18.14 -14.26
C TYR A 756 24.98 -17.78 -13.07
N TRP A 757 24.58 -16.78 -12.32
CA TRP A 757 25.22 -16.40 -11.07
C TRP A 757 24.30 -16.80 -9.92
N ASP A 758 24.75 -17.73 -9.10
CA ASP A 758 24.01 -18.21 -7.94
C ASP A 758 24.22 -17.25 -6.76
N PRO A 759 23.18 -16.52 -6.33
CA PRO A 759 23.37 -15.60 -5.20
C PRO A 759 23.47 -16.30 -3.84
N VAL A 760 23.09 -17.58 -3.72
CA VAL A 760 23.22 -18.36 -2.48
C VAL A 760 24.67 -18.74 -2.24
N SER A 761 25.31 -19.38 -3.22
CA SER A 761 26.74 -19.79 -3.11
C SER A 761 27.72 -18.67 -3.49
N GLY A 762 27.32 -17.75 -4.37
CA GLY A 762 28.20 -16.75 -5.00
C GLY A 762 28.97 -17.31 -6.20
N GLU A 763 28.70 -18.52 -6.63
CA GLU A 763 29.34 -19.18 -7.78
C GLU A 763 28.75 -18.70 -9.12
N CYS A 764 29.58 -18.75 -10.16
CA CYS A 764 29.21 -18.36 -11.50
C CYS A 764 29.41 -19.51 -12.48
N TYR A 765 28.48 -19.69 -13.38
CA TYR A 765 28.45 -20.76 -14.40
C TYR A 765 28.18 -20.19 -15.78
N SER A 766 28.66 -20.81 -16.83
CA SER A 766 28.19 -20.55 -18.19
C SER A 766 26.91 -21.35 -18.48
N ILE A 767 25.99 -20.77 -19.28
CA ILE A 767 24.79 -21.46 -19.78
C ILE A 767 24.85 -21.50 -21.31
N PRO A 768 24.65 -22.67 -21.96
CA PRO A 768 24.44 -22.74 -23.40
C PRO A 768 23.20 -21.93 -23.80
N ALA A 769 23.38 -21.03 -24.76
CA ALA A 769 22.30 -20.17 -25.26
C ALA A 769 22.43 -19.96 -26.75
N VAL A 770 21.31 -19.74 -27.44
CA VAL A 770 21.22 -19.51 -28.90
C VAL A 770 20.54 -18.17 -29.13
N LEU A 771 21.21 -17.27 -29.85
CA LEU A 771 20.66 -15.99 -30.25
C LEU A 771 19.97 -16.09 -31.61
N GLU A 772 18.68 -15.73 -31.65
CA GLU A 772 17.88 -15.64 -32.88
C GLU A 772 17.29 -14.22 -32.97
N GLY A 773 17.86 -13.39 -33.85
CA GLY A 773 17.51 -11.98 -33.93
C GLY A 773 17.83 -11.25 -32.60
N ASN A 774 16.82 -10.70 -31.92
CA ASN A 774 16.92 -10.05 -30.62
C ASN A 774 16.39 -10.93 -29.48
N SER A 775 16.32 -12.23 -29.66
CA SER A 775 15.84 -13.18 -28.65
C SER A 775 16.93 -14.19 -28.33
N LEU A 776 17.38 -14.23 -27.09
CA LEU A 776 18.33 -15.21 -26.58
C LEU A 776 17.58 -16.35 -25.90
N SER A 777 17.64 -17.53 -26.51
CA SER A 777 17.01 -18.75 -26.03
C SER A 777 17.98 -19.57 -25.20
N LEU A 778 17.59 -19.95 -24.00
CA LEU A 778 18.37 -20.81 -23.09
C LEU A 778 17.45 -21.74 -22.30
N ARG A 779 17.98 -22.90 -21.91
CA ARG A 779 17.28 -23.79 -21.01
C ARG A 779 17.60 -23.38 -19.56
N LEU A 780 16.55 -23.20 -18.73
CA LEU A 780 16.68 -22.88 -17.32
C LEU A 780 15.92 -23.93 -16.49
N SER A 781 16.54 -24.38 -15.41
CA SER A 781 15.88 -25.20 -14.41
C SER A 781 16.17 -24.63 -13.03
N LEU A 782 15.12 -24.35 -12.27
CA LEU A 782 15.18 -23.83 -10.91
C LEU A 782 14.36 -24.76 -10.01
N ALA A 783 14.93 -25.15 -8.88
CA ALA A 783 14.19 -25.88 -7.85
C ALA A 783 13.02 -25.04 -7.29
N ALA A 784 12.13 -25.65 -6.52
CA ALA A 784 11.10 -24.94 -5.79
C ALA A 784 11.71 -23.81 -4.95
N LYS A 785 11.16 -22.58 -5.04
CA LYS A 785 11.65 -21.38 -4.33
C LYS A 785 13.11 -20.98 -4.65
N GLU A 786 13.71 -21.54 -5.69
CA GLU A 786 15.06 -21.11 -6.10
C GLU A 786 14.98 -19.82 -6.92
N SER A 787 16.00 -19.00 -6.78
CA SER A 787 16.23 -17.78 -7.53
C SER A 787 17.68 -17.65 -7.95
N GLY A 788 17.91 -16.93 -9.03
CA GLY A 788 19.24 -16.73 -9.57
C GLY A 788 19.32 -15.55 -10.54
N PHE A 789 20.54 -15.22 -10.91
CA PHE A 789 20.78 -14.19 -11.91
C PHE A 789 21.21 -14.82 -13.24
N ILE A 790 20.64 -14.34 -14.34
CA ILE A 790 21.16 -14.57 -15.67
C ILE A 790 21.83 -13.28 -16.13
N ILE A 791 23.15 -13.37 -16.31
CA ILE A 791 23.98 -12.28 -16.82
C ILE A 791 24.22 -12.52 -18.30
N VAL A 792 23.80 -11.59 -19.13
CA VAL A 792 23.92 -11.72 -20.59
C VAL A 792 24.93 -10.69 -21.11
N SER A 793 25.86 -11.11 -21.96
CA SER A 793 26.95 -10.27 -22.46
C SER A 793 27.37 -10.62 -23.89
N ASP A 794 28.17 -9.74 -24.50
CA ASP A 794 28.80 -9.99 -25.81
C ASP A 794 30.17 -10.68 -25.70
N ARG A 795 30.65 -10.91 -24.48
CA ARG A 795 31.96 -11.53 -24.23
C ARG A 795 31.79 -12.89 -23.57
N LYS A 796 32.35 -13.91 -24.19
CA LYS A 796 32.42 -15.25 -23.62
C LYS A 796 33.48 -15.31 -22.53
N LYS A 797 33.15 -15.92 -21.40
CA LYS A 797 34.11 -16.28 -20.35
C LYS A 797 34.42 -17.76 -20.41
N ASP A 798 35.55 -18.12 -21.05
CA ASP A 798 35.90 -19.53 -21.30
C ASP A 798 36.32 -20.29 -20.02
N SER A 799 36.57 -19.60 -18.92
CA SER A 799 37.01 -20.21 -17.64
C SER A 799 35.85 -20.69 -16.74
N LEU A 800 34.59 -20.37 -17.06
CA LEU A 800 33.49 -20.73 -16.20
C LEU A 800 33.05 -22.19 -16.45
N PRO A 801 32.75 -22.97 -15.39
CA PRO A 801 32.12 -24.27 -15.53
C PRO A 801 30.71 -24.12 -16.14
N VAL A 802 30.27 -25.13 -16.89
CA VAL A 802 28.90 -25.12 -17.43
C VAL A 802 27.92 -25.48 -16.35
N LYS A 803 26.83 -24.69 -16.21
CA LYS A 803 25.71 -25.03 -15.29
C LYS A 803 25.11 -26.35 -15.77
N ARG A 804 25.16 -27.34 -14.94
CA ARG A 804 24.51 -28.62 -15.18
C ARG A 804 23.16 -28.61 -14.48
N PHE A 805 22.12 -28.82 -15.24
CA PHE A 805 20.80 -29.06 -14.71
C PHE A 805 20.64 -30.56 -14.41
N ILE A 806 19.90 -30.90 -13.36
CA ILE A 806 19.66 -32.29 -12.96
C ILE A 806 19.11 -33.07 -14.14
N THR A 807 19.74 -34.19 -14.46
CA THR A 807 19.33 -35.09 -15.54
C THR A 807 18.87 -36.43 -14.96
N ASP A 808 18.00 -37.16 -15.67
CA ASP A 808 17.49 -38.48 -15.26
C ASP A 808 18.59 -39.59 -15.16
N LYS A 809 19.85 -39.25 -15.43
CA LYS A 809 21.00 -40.18 -15.40
C LYS A 809 21.81 -40.15 -14.10
N GLU A 810 21.25 -39.62 -13.01
CA GLU A 810 21.91 -39.60 -11.72
C GLU A 810 21.85 -40.98 -11.05
N LYS A 811 23.02 -41.45 -10.55
CA LYS A 811 23.05 -42.56 -9.62
C LYS A 811 22.71 -42.05 -8.23
N ARG A 812 21.61 -42.53 -7.67
CA ARG A 812 21.17 -42.12 -6.32
C ARG A 812 21.40 -43.27 -5.32
N PHE A 813 21.96 -42.92 -4.18
CA PHE A 813 22.17 -43.81 -3.06
C PHE A 813 21.43 -43.26 -1.84
N ILE A 814 20.58 -44.08 -1.21
CA ILE A 814 19.91 -43.69 0.02
C ILE A 814 20.88 -43.99 1.20
N VAL A 815 21.18 -42.97 1.99
CA VAL A 815 21.93 -43.12 3.23
C VAL A 815 21.01 -43.72 4.28
N SER A 816 20.88 -45.06 4.29
CA SER A 816 20.01 -45.84 5.18
C SER A 816 20.73 -46.34 6.45
N GLY A 817 19.95 -46.86 7.42
CA GLY A 817 20.45 -47.41 8.66
C GLY A 817 20.61 -46.39 9.79
N ASP A 818 21.12 -46.80 10.90
CA ASP A 818 21.13 -46.07 12.16
C ASP A 818 21.93 -44.78 12.12
N TRP A 819 21.38 -43.74 12.75
CA TRP A 819 22.03 -42.46 13.01
C TRP A 819 22.22 -42.25 14.51
N ASN A 820 23.42 -41.88 14.95
CA ASN A 820 23.65 -41.36 16.29
C ASN A 820 23.23 -39.88 16.33
N VAL A 821 22.27 -39.54 17.18
CA VAL A 821 21.67 -38.20 17.23
C VAL A 821 21.80 -37.67 18.65
N TYR A 822 22.36 -36.45 18.77
CA TYR A 822 22.54 -35.78 20.04
C TYR A 822 21.62 -34.57 20.18
N PHE A 823 20.81 -34.56 21.22
CA PHE A 823 19.97 -33.47 21.68
C PHE A 823 20.53 -32.88 22.97
N ASP A 824 20.80 -31.60 23.06
CA ASP A 824 21.41 -30.99 24.25
C ASP A 824 20.47 -31.06 25.46
N PRO A 825 20.89 -31.74 26.57
CA PRO A 825 20.06 -31.84 27.77
C PRO A 825 19.78 -30.51 28.46
N ARG A 826 20.63 -29.50 28.25
CA ARG A 826 20.40 -28.15 28.80
C ARG A 826 19.15 -27.48 28.24
N TRP A 827 18.68 -27.95 27.09
CA TRP A 827 17.43 -27.53 26.45
C TRP A 827 16.30 -28.55 26.55
N GLY A 828 16.41 -29.48 27.54
CA GLY A 828 15.44 -30.54 27.77
C GLY A 828 15.53 -31.70 26.78
N GLY A 829 16.64 -31.81 26.04
CA GLY A 829 16.88 -32.93 25.12
C GLY A 829 17.31 -34.19 25.88
N PRO A 830 17.10 -35.41 25.31
CA PRO A 830 17.43 -36.70 25.96
C PRO A 830 18.93 -37.03 25.95
N GLY A 831 19.78 -36.21 25.34
CA GLY A 831 21.19 -36.56 25.12
C GLY A 831 21.37 -37.38 23.84
N GLU A 832 22.21 -38.44 23.90
CA GLU A 832 22.44 -39.34 22.78
C GLU A 832 21.28 -40.33 22.59
N VAL A 833 20.78 -40.41 21.36
CA VAL A 833 19.74 -41.36 20.93
C VAL A 833 20.11 -41.94 19.57
N VAL A 834 19.60 -43.16 19.28
CA VAL A 834 19.77 -43.78 17.97
C VAL A 834 18.47 -43.67 17.17
N PHE A 835 18.53 -43.07 16.02
CA PHE A 835 17.43 -43.03 15.07
C PHE A 835 17.64 -44.11 13.99
N THR A 836 16.82 -45.12 14.01
CA THR A 836 16.82 -46.18 12.97
C THR A 836 16.20 -45.67 11.67
N GLN A 837 15.40 -44.65 11.75
CA GLN A 837 14.80 -43.94 10.63
C GLN A 837 14.76 -42.45 10.94
N LEU A 838 15.12 -41.59 9.96
CA LEU A 838 14.96 -40.14 10.08
C LEU A 838 13.47 -39.82 10.14
N THR A 839 13.10 -38.98 11.09
CA THR A 839 11.70 -38.62 11.34
C THR A 839 11.58 -37.14 11.73
N ASP A 840 10.39 -36.57 11.48
CA ASP A 840 10.00 -35.29 12.02
C ASP A 840 9.89 -35.39 13.56
N TRP A 841 10.60 -34.52 14.28
CA TRP A 841 10.65 -34.53 15.74
C TRP A 841 9.28 -34.32 16.37
N SER A 842 8.39 -33.55 15.74
CA SER A 842 7.03 -33.33 16.24
C SER A 842 6.18 -34.60 16.30
N LYS A 843 6.59 -35.67 15.58
CA LYS A 843 5.95 -36.98 15.55
C LYS A 843 6.61 -38.01 16.50
N ALA A 844 7.66 -37.62 17.19
CA ALA A 844 8.30 -38.47 18.20
C ALA A 844 7.37 -38.69 19.41
N LYS A 845 7.66 -39.71 20.20
CA LYS A 845 6.89 -40.00 21.45
C LYS A 845 7.47 -39.31 22.68
N GLU A 846 8.73 -38.99 22.63
CA GLU A 846 9.47 -38.42 23.76
C GLU A 846 9.33 -36.89 23.79
N PRO A 847 8.79 -36.32 24.89
CA PRO A 847 8.60 -34.85 24.98
C PRO A 847 9.88 -34.03 24.78
N GLY A 848 11.01 -34.55 25.22
CA GLY A 848 12.33 -33.95 25.04
C GLY A 848 12.76 -33.85 23.57
N ILE A 849 12.18 -34.64 22.67
CA ILE A 849 12.39 -34.56 21.23
C ILE A 849 11.28 -33.73 20.59
N VAL A 850 10.01 -33.99 20.91
CA VAL A 850 8.86 -33.29 20.34
C VAL A 850 8.97 -31.78 20.51
N TYR A 851 9.34 -31.32 21.70
CA TYR A 851 9.42 -29.91 22.05
C TYR A 851 10.84 -29.36 22.02
N TYR A 852 11.78 -30.04 21.37
CA TYR A 852 13.14 -29.57 21.30
C TYR A 852 13.27 -28.33 20.37
N SER A 853 14.06 -27.37 20.80
CA SER A 853 14.52 -26.23 19.97
C SER A 853 16.02 -26.02 20.18
N GLY A 854 16.71 -25.80 19.09
CA GLY A 854 18.16 -25.60 19.08
C GLY A 854 18.86 -26.45 18.02
N THR A 855 20.15 -26.68 18.21
CA THR A 855 20.98 -27.49 17.31
C THR A 855 20.93 -28.96 17.73
N VAL A 856 20.60 -29.83 16.77
CA VAL A 856 20.67 -31.31 16.96
C VAL A 856 21.75 -31.85 16.02
N VAL A 857 22.63 -32.68 16.54
CA VAL A 857 23.78 -33.21 15.79
C VAL A 857 23.49 -34.69 15.40
N TYR A 858 23.45 -34.93 14.10
CA TYR A 858 23.30 -36.24 13.49
C TYR A 858 24.67 -36.71 13.02
N LYS A 859 25.08 -37.93 13.44
CA LYS A 859 26.37 -38.54 13.04
C LYS A 859 26.16 -39.91 12.41
N LYS A 860 26.87 -40.14 11.31
CA LYS A 860 26.88 -41.40 10.62
C LYS A 860 28.17 -41.63 9.83
N ASN A 861 28.66 -42.84 9.81
CA ASN A 861 29.67 -43.25 8.85
C ASN A 861 29.00 -43.70 7.54
N ILE A 862 29.44 -43.17 6.42
CA ILE A 862 29.00 -43.54 5.07
C ILE A 862 30.17 -44.15 4.31
N HIS A 863 29.93 -45.26 3.61
CA HIS A 863 30.92 -45.91 2.81
C HIS A 863 30.78 -45.59 1.33
N ILE A 864 31.83 -45.11 0.72
CA ILE A 864 31.90 -44.81 -0.71
C ILE A 864 32.85 -45.80 -1.39
N GLU A 865 32.29 -46.75 -2.13
CA GLU A 865 33.04 -47.84 -2.77
C GLU A 865 34.10 -47.31 -3.72
N ARG A 866 33.74 -46.36 -4.57
CA ARG A 866 34.60 -45.77 -5.59
C ARG A 866 34.21 -44.36 -5.94
N LYS A 867 35.21 -43.47 -5.91
CA LYS A 867 35.06 -42.09 -6.43
C LYS A 867 35.41 -42.08 -7.94
N GLU A 868 34.37 -41.94 -8.78
CA GLU A 868 34.57 -41.83 -10.20
C GLU A 868 35.19 -40.49 -10.59
N LYS A 869 36.33 -40.50 -11.27
CA LYS A 869 37.06 -39.30 -11.70
C LYS A 869 36.20 -38.39 -12.57
N GLY A 870 36.06 -37.13 -12.20
CA GLY A 870 35.30 -36.14 -12.96
C GLY A 870 33.78 -36.16 -12.70
N LYS A 871 33.28 -36.97 -11.76
CA LYS A 871 31.88 -36.91 -11.29
C LYS A 871 31.75 -36.12 -10.01
N GLN A 872 30.64 -35.45 -9.83
CA GLN A 872 30.26 -34.79 -8.60
C GLN A 872 29.60 -35.79 -7.65
N VAL A 873 29.84 -35.60 -6.35
CA VAL A 873 29.16 -36.31 -5.27
C VAL A 873 28.35 -35.28 -4.47
N LEU A 874 27.05 -35.35 -4.60
CA LEU A 874 26.12 -34.41 -3.93
C LEU A 874 25.40 -35.12 -2.79
N LEU A 875 25.35 -34.48 -1.62
CA LEU A 875 24.44 -34.86 -0.54
C LEU A 875 23.14 -34.06 -0.71
N ARG A 876 22.03 -34.75 -0.84
CA ARG A 876 20.70 -34.15 -0.91
C ARG A 876 19.91 -34.47 0.35
N LEU A 877 19.28 -33.44 0.93
CA LEU A 877 18.33 -33.55 2.01
C LEU A 877 16.93 -33.29 1.46
N ASP A 878 16.01 -34.27 1.56
CA ASP A 878 14.67 -34.13 0.97
C ASP A 878 13.85 -33.05 1.65
N HIS A 879 13.94 -32.96 2.99
CA HIS A 879 13.23 -31.96 3.77
C HIS A 879 14.03 -31.59 5.02
N VAL A 880 14.18 -30.27 5.24
CA VAL A 880 14.79 -29.68 6.44
C VAL A 880 13.86 -28.60 6.97
N GLY A 881 13.51 -28.70 8.27
CA GLY A 881 12.51 -27.79 8.85
C GLY A 881 12.96 -26.33 8.94
N SER A 882 14.27 -26.06 9.04
CA SER A 882 14.81 -24.69 9.08
C SER A 882 16.15 -24.60 8.37
N LEU A 883 17.23 -25.17 8.92
CA LEU A 883 18.54 -25.19 8.28
C LEU A 883 19.39 -26.41 8.72
N ALA A 884 20.39 -26.77 7.92
CA ALA A 884 21.33 -27.83 8.21
C ALA A 884 22.75 -27.39 7.85
N ARG A 885 23.70 -27.54 8.77
CA ARG A 885 25.13 -27.37 8.50
C ARG A 885 25.80 -28.73 8.34
N ILE A 886 26.49 -28.89 7.25
CA ILE A 886 27.06 -30.17 6.81
C ILE A 886 28.56 -30.18 7.08
N TYR A 887 29.02 -31.28 7.74
CA TYR A 887 30.42 -31.59 7.92
C TYR A 887 30.72 -32.96 7.32
N LEU A 888 31.87 -33.08 6.66
CA LEU A 888 32.38 -34.37 6.21
C LEU A 888 33.84 -34.52 6.59
N ASN A 889 34.19 -35.64 7.24
CA ASN A 889 35.55 -35.92 7.71
C ASN A 889 36.15 -34.79 8.57
N GLY A 890 35.30 -34.11 9.36
CA GLY A 890 35.68 -33.00 10.23
C GLY A 890 35.77 -31.63 9.54
N HIS A 891 35.55 -31.55 8.23
CA HIS A 891 35.53 -30.30 7.49
C HIS A 891 34.14 -29.74 7.34
N GLU A 892 33.94 -28.44 7.61
CA GLU A 892 32.68 -27.75 7.32
C GLU A 892 32.51 -27.57 5.79
N ILE A 893 31.44 -28.13 5.24
CA ILE A 893 31.18 -28.13 3.80
C ILE A 893 30.32 -26.92 3.42
N SER A 894 29.10 -26.85 4.00
CA SER A 894 28.16 -25.77 3.70
C SER A 894 27.06 -25.68 4.76
N THR A 895 26.36 -24.55 4.79
CA THR A 895 25.10 -24.37 5.52
C THR A 895 23.95 -24.32 4.53
N LEU A 896 23.10 -25.35 4.53
CA LEU A 896 21.86 -25.42 3.73
C LEU A 896 20.75 -24.73 4.53
N TRP A 897 20.22 -23.67 3.99
CA TRP A 897 19.22 -22.83 4.66
C TRP A 897 18.02 -22.50 3.77
N CYS A 898 18.09 -22.86 2.48
CA CYS A 898 17.03 -22.74 1.49
C CYS A 898 17.19 -23.79 0.40
N SER A 899 16.19 -23.94 -0.45
CA SER A 899 16.25 -24.78 -1.66
C SER A 899 17.25 -24.23 -2.68
N PRO A 900 17.96 -25.14 -3.42
CA PRO A 900 17.98 -26.60 -3.30
C PRO A 900 18.76 -27.05 -2.04
N TRP A 901 18.24 -28.10 -1.38
CA TRP A 901 18.82 -28.67 -0.16
C TRP A 901 19.96 -29.65 -0.52
N GLU A 902 21.04 -29.12 -1.14
CA GLU A 902 22.14 -29.91 -1.68
C GLU A 902 23.49 -29.36 -1.24
N ALA A 903 24.42 -30.26 -0.88
CA ALA A 903 25.80 -29.95 -0.56
C ALA A 903 26.75 -30.72 -1.48
N ASP A 904 27.73 -30.05 -2.09
CA ASP A 904 28.78 -30.67 -2.90
C ASP A 904 29.89 -31.24 -2.02
N LEU A 905 29.94 -32.56 -1.93
CA LEU A 905 30.94 -33.30 -1.18
C LEU A 905 32.17 -33.69 -2.01
N THR A 906 32.22 -33.38 -3.29
CA THR A 906 33.16 -33.90 -4.28
C THR A 906 34.62 -33.78 -3.86
N HIS A 907 35.01 -32.65 -3.27
CA HIS A 907 36.41 -32.40 -2.88
C HIS A 907 36.79 -33.06 -1.55
N TRP A 908 35.79 -33.41 -0.73
CA TRP A 908 36.00 -33.85 0.67
C TRP A 908 35.75 -35.34 0.89
N VAL A 909 35.02 -35.99 -0.03
CA VAL A 909 34.76 -37.43 0.04
C VAL A 909 35.98 -38.22 -0.35
N VAL A 910 36.27 -39.25 0.42
CA VAL A 910 37.34 -40.25 0.16
C VAL A 910 36.73 -41.63 -0.15
N GLU A 911 37.49 -42.47 -0.87
CA GLU A 911 37.09 -43.87 -1.04
C GLU A 911 37.21 -44.58 0.29
N GLY A 912 36.26 -45.43 0.62
CA GLY A 912 36.10 -46.09 1.90
C GLY A 912 35.17 -45.29 2.84
N ASP A 913 35.47 -45.33 4.13
CA ASP A 913 34.60 -44.76 5.16
C ASP A 913 34.80 -43.26 5.31
N ASN A 914 33.69 -42.55 5.35
CA ASN A 914 33.61 -41.09 5.54
C ASN A 914 32.74 -40.80 6.77
N SER A 915 33.17 -39.92 7.65
CA SER A 915 32.38 -39.47 8.80
C SER A 915 31.51 -38.28 8.36
N LEU A 916 30.19 -38.50 8.29
CA LEU A 916 29.20 -37.48 8.00
C LEU A 916 28.57 -36.97 9.30
N GLU A 917 28.61 -35.63 9.48
CA GLU A 917 27.95 -34.97 10.61
C GLU A 917 27.06 -33.85 10.07
N ILE A 918 25.78 -33.83 10.53
CA ILE A 918 24.77 -32.86 10.12
C ILE A 918 24.21 -32.14 11.33
N HIS A 919 24.40 -30.83 11.43
CA HIS A 919 23.81 -30.00 12.47
C HIS A 919 22.49 -29.45 11.99
N VAL A 920 21.38 -30.01 12.46
CA VAL A 920 20.02 -29.51 12.13
C VAL A 920 19.60 -28.50 13.18
N VAL A 921 19.15 -27.33 12.75
CA VAL A 921 18.69 -26.25 13.64
C VAL A 921 17.25 -25.91 13.31
N ASN A 922 16.39 -25.87 14.34
CA ASN A 922 15.00 -25.42 14.19
C ASN A 922 14.76 -24.07 14.89
N SER A 923 13.54 -23.58 14.80
CA SER A 923 13.12 -22.36 15.50
C SER A 923 12.88 -22.60 16.99
N LEU A 924 12.79 -21.52 17.79
CA LEU A 924 12.45 -21.62 19.22
C LEU A 924 10.99 -22.04 19.49
N MET A 925 10.15 -22.10 18.45
CA MET A 925 8.71 -22.29 18.59
C MET A 925 8.36 -23.62 19.30
N ASN A 926 9.04 -24.73 18.94
CA ASN A 926 8.75 -26.04 19.56
C ASN A 926 8.95 -26.00 21.07
N ARG A 927 10.07 -25.41 21.55
CA ARG A 927 10.34 -25.32 22.99
C ARG A 927 9.32 -24.41 23.69
N MET A 928 8.97 -23.30 23.09
CA MET A 928 7.98 -22.38 23.65
C MET A 928 6.59 -23.02 23.76
N ILE A 929 6.18 -23.84 22.76
CA ILE A 929 4.95 -24.63 22.82
C ILE A 929 5.02 -25.63 23.99
N GLY A 930 6.12 -26.36 24.14
CA GLY A 930 6.31 -27.29 25.25
C GLY A 930 6.28 -26.60 26.61
N ASP A 931 6.95 -25.46 26.74
CA ASP A 931 7.02 -24.70 27.99
C ASP A 931 5.68 -24.07 28.37
N ALA A 932 4.78 -23.77 27.42
CA ALA A 932 3.46 -23.22 27.72
C ALA A 932 2.64 -24.13 28.66
N SER A 933 2.88 -25.42 28.62
CA SER A 933 2.22 -26.43 29.51
C SER A 933 2.93 -26.59 30.85
N LEU A 934 4.12 -25.99 31.06
CA LEU A 934 4.92 -26.15 32.27
C LEU A 934 4.76 -24.97 33.25
N PRO A 935 4.87 -25.21 34.56
CA PRO A 935 5.02 -24.14 35.54
C PRO A 935 6.22 -23.24 35.19
N LEU A 936 6.13 -21.97 35.49
CA LEU A 936 7.18 -20.97 35.16
C LEU A 936 8.61 -21.38 35.60
N LYS A 937 8.72 -22.00 36.78
CA LYS A 937 10.02 -22.42 37.31
C LYS A 937 10.68 -23.60 36.55
N ASP A 938 9.88 -24.32 35.78
CA ASP A 938 10.29 -25.54 35.06
C ASP A 938 10.47 -25.28 33.55
N ARG A 939 10.23 -24.04 33.10
CA ARG A 939 10.37 -23.61 31.69
C ARG A 939 11.84 -23.39 31.32
N PHE A 940 12.20 -23.81 30.14
CA PHE A 940 13.49 -23.56 29.52
C PHE A 940 13.56 -22.18 28.85
N THR A 941 12.41 -21.63 28.45
CA THR A 941 12.33 -20.33 27.77
C THR A 941 11.74 -19.26 28.68
N TYR A 942 12.15 -18.01 28.42
CA TYR A 942 11.60 -16.82 29.05
C TYR A 942 11.24 -15.81 27.96
N ALA A 943 9.96 -15.60 27.73
CA ALA A 943 9.43 -14.60 26.79
C ALA A 943 8.80 -13.41 27.54
N TYR A 944 9.15 -12.20 27.17
CA TYR A 944 8.55 -10.98 27.72
C TYR A 944 8.16 -10.01 26.59
N PRO A 945 6.89 -9.60 26.50
CA PRO A 945 5.74 -10.25 27.14
C PRO A 945 5.53 -11.68 26.66
N GLU A 946 4.72 -12.46 27.41
CA GLU A 946 4.40 -13.83 27.02
C GLU A 946 3.82 -13.91 25.60
N ILE A 947 4.18 -14.96 24.88
CA ILE A 947 3.71 -15.23 23.54
C ILE A 947 2.53 -16.22 23.64
N ALA A 948 1.41 -15.89 22.99
CA ALA A 948 0.34 -16.85 22.81
C ALA A 948 0.82 -17.98 21.88
N THR A 949 0.81 -19.20 22.35
CA THR A 949 1.28 -20.40 21.63
C THR A 949 0.14 -21.19 20.99
N SER A 950 -1.08 -20.59 20.91
CA SER A 950 -2.27 -21.21 20.31
C SER A 950 -2.32 -21.00 18.80
#